data_bf2ae626c89cd75c1d567fabe16f7956
#
_entry.id   bf2ae626c89cd75c1d567fabe16f7956
#
_cell.length_a   1.000
_cell.length_b   1.000
_cell.length_c   1.000
_cell.angle_alpha   90.00
_cell.angle_beta   90.00
_cell.angle_gamma   90.00
#
_symmetry.space_group_name_H-M   'P 1'
#
loop_
_entity.id
_entity.type
_entity.pdbx_description
1 polymer ?
#
loop_
_entity_poly.entity_id
_entity_poly.type
_entity_poly.pdbx_seq_one_letter_code
_entity_poly.pdbx_strand_id
1 'polypeptide(L)'
;MKGAFEPKKIEKKWYAFWESNKLFSPDDKSKKEPFCIMIPPPNVTGSLHMGHGFQNTLMDVLARYKRAKGFNVLWQVGTDHAGIATQIVVERNLEKEGKTRESLGRKKFEKEIWKWKKLSGSTITKQLRRLGASLDWDNEKFTMDDDFNEAVTEVFCALYDEGLIYRGFRLVNWDIKLQTALSDLEVISNEEKGKIWEISYKTDLGDLVVATTRPETMLGDVAIAVNPKDQRYKKFIGKRAFIPLIEKEIPIIGDSYVDMEFGTGCLKITPGHDFNDFEIGKKNKLPLINIMNADGTTNLNVPKRFQSLTMGEARKKILIDLKESGNLLKEKDHIITIPKSDRTGVVLEPFLTEQWYLKSEEMASEAKKLIRKREIKLIPKNWENTYFSWMDNIRDWCISRQLWWGHRIPAWYDKDNNIYVGKNLSEVRKKYKISEKIKLTQDQDVLDTWFSSQLWTFVTLGWPKKTKRLKKFHPTSVLVTGFDIIFFWVARMIMITKKFLNEVPFKEVYVHGLVRDGDGQKMSKSKGNIIDPIDIIDGIELSKLIEKRTSGLMNPKQEEKIIASTKKEFPNGIASYGTDAMRFTFCSLASGSRDINFDIKRLEGYRNFCNKLWNASKFIKIQCKDFDNKGVLSKNSEDLWIKNEINKTIVDFSKHIESYRFDLATQSAYDFFWEKFCDWYIEFCKIRLNDPNFKQSEKNKIKASLIDMIEKSLILLHPLMPFITEEIWQELRPLHKSKSKSISQENFPKVSKSSRSFSDIKILQEAITRIRNIRSEMLIPQRVRINILSNSSSSLSKLLKENIIYLREMAGINKISSFNKKAPPSAIILVGKEKIYLPLEGLIDIQDEKQRSQKNLEKLLKSFQGLNSQLKNKKFIKNAPKDLILERKLQLKEANNKIKELNKHLKVLELI
;
A
#
# COMPACT_ATOMS: atom_id res chain seq x y z
N MET A 1 -9.37 -34.41 5.92
CA MET A 1 -8.00 -34.03 5.53
C MET A 1 -7.30 -35.17 4.78
N LYS A 2 -7.68 -35.44 3.52
CA LYS A 2 -7.00 -36.42 2.64
C LYS A 2 -6.08 -35.62 1.67
N GLY A 3 -4.84 -36.11 1.44
CA GLY A 3 -3.91 -35.52 0.50
C GLY A 3 -3.19 -34.25 0.99
N ALA A 4 -2.61 -33.48 0.05
CA ALA A 4 -1.97 -32.20 0.27
C ALA A 4 -3.01 -31.07 0.40
N PHE A 5 -2.57 -29.92 0.90
CA PHE A 5 -3.41 -28.72 0.96
C PHE A 5 -3.70 -28.17 -0.45
N GLU A 6 -4.99 -28.00 -0.79
CA GLU A 6 -5.44 -27.51 -2.09
C GLU A 6 -6.30 -26.25 -1.93
N PRO A 7 -5.71 -25.03 -1.99
CA PRO A 7 -6.42 -23.78 -1.74
C PRO A 7 -7.68 -23.58 -2.62
N LYS A 8 -7.56 -23.86 -3.93
CA LYS A 8 -8.66 -23.63 -4.91
C LYS A 8 -9.98 -24.32 -4.54
N LYS A 9 -9.90 -25.49 -3.90
CA LYS A 9 -11.10 -26.26 -3.52
C LYS A 9 -11.85 -25.64 -2.36
N ILE A 10 -11.11 -25.07 -1.39
CA ILE A 10 -11.68 -24.60 -0.13
C ILE A 10 -12.08 -23.14 -0.15
N GLU A 11 -11.35 -22.29 -0.87
CA GLU A 11 -11.54 -20.83 -0.85
C GLU A 11 -12.93 -20.41 -1.33
N LYS A 12 -13.42 -20.97 -2.45
CA LYS A 12 -14.76 -20.68 -2.96
C LYS A 12 -15.87 -21.23 -2.02
N LYS A 13 -15.66 -22.42 -1.48
CA LYS A 13 -16.58 -23.08 -0.55
C LYS A 13 -16.79 -22.22 0.70
N TRP A 14 -15.70 -21.81 1.35
CA TRP A 14 -15.80 -21.08 2.60
C TRP A 14 -16.27 -19.66 2.43
N TYR A 15 -15.86 -18.98 1.34
CA TYR A 15 -16.39 -17.64 1.11
C TYR A 15 -17.91 -17.66 0.90
N ALA A 16 -18.42 -18.57 0.08
CA ALA A 16 -19.85 -18.73 -0.13
C ALA A 16 -20.60 -19.09 1.19
N PHE A 17 -19.99 -19.90 2.04
CA PHE A 17 -20.53 -20.26 3.35
C PHE A 17 -20.62 -19.03 4.27
N TRP A 18 -19.57 -18.22 4.36
CA TRP A 18 -19.56 -17.01 5.19
C TRP A 18 -20.58 -15.99 4.73
N GLU A 19 -20.66 -15.75 3.43
CA GLU A 19 -21.58 -14.78 2.84
C GLU A 19 -23.05 -15.22 3.01
N SER A 20 -23.38 -16.48 2.70
CA SER A 20 -24.74 -17.02 2.86
C SER A 20 -25.24 -17.04 4.31
N ASN A 21 -24.33 -17.20 5.27
CA ASN A 21 -24.67 -17.12 6.69
C ASN A 21 -24.53 -15.70 7.28
N LYS A 22 -24.27 -14.67 6.46
CA LYS A 22 -24.15 -13.26 6.85
C LYS A 22 -23.17 -13.02 8.02
N LEU A 23 -22.06 -13.77 8.04
CA LEU A 23 -21.12 -13.75 9.18
C LEU A 23 -20.35 -12.42 9.30
N PHE A 24 -20.41 -11.58 8.28
CA PHE A 24 -19.70 -10.30 8.20
C PHE A 24 -20.60 -9.09 8.41
N SER A 25 -21.92 -9.28 8.37
CA SER A 25 -22.89 -8.20 8.54
C SER A 25 -22.90 -7.71 9.99
N PRO A 26 -22.83 -6.39 10.22
CA PRO A 26 -22.97 -5.84 11.56
C PRO A 26 -24.42 -5.96 12.05
N ASP A 27 -24.61 -5.89 13.35
CA ASP A 27 -25.93 -5.80 13.97
C ASP A 27 -26.17 -4.37 14.48
N ASP A 28 -27.03 -3.62 13.79
CA ASP A 28 -27.35 -2.24 14.14
C ASP A 28 -28.03 -2.09 15.51
N LYS A 29 -28.58 -3.19 16.07
CA LYS A 29 -29.23 -3.24 17.38
C LYS A 29 -28.31 -3.75 18.50
N SER A 30 -27.14 -4.29 18.16
CA SER A 30 -26.19 -4.88 19.12
C SER A 30 -25.78 -3.88 20.20
N LYS A 31 -25.59 -4.33 21.42
CA LYS A 31 -25.00 -3.56 22.53
C LYS A 31 -23.45 -3.61 22.55
N LYS A 32 -22.86 -4.43 21.69
CA LYS A 32 -21.39 -4.51 21.58
C LYS A 32 -20.81 -3.20 21.10
N GLU A 33 -19.59 -2.90 21.53
CA GLU A 33 -18.84 -1.73 21.08
C GLU A 33 -18.68 -1.74 19.56
N PRO A 34 -19.00 -0.65 18.85
CA PRO A 34 -18.87 -0.58 17.41
C PRO A 34 -17.41 -0.40 17.00
N PHE A 35 -17.05 -1.04 15.91
CA PHE A 35 -15.78 -0.83 15.23
C PHE A 35 -16.05 -0.69 13.73
N CYS A 36 -15.74 0.47 13.17
CA CYS A 36 -16.01 0.79 11.77
C CYS A 36 -14.72 0.98 10.99
N ILE A 37 -14.66 0.34 9.82
CA ILE A 37 -13.63 0.58 8.79
C ILE A 37 -14.35 0.95 7.49
N MET A 38 -13.85 1.97 6.80
CA MET A 38 -14.31 2.34 5.47
C MET A 38 -13.28 1.87 4.44
N ILE A 39 -13.74 1.14 3.42
CA ILE A 39 -12.87 0.84 2.28
C ILE A 39 -12.60 2.15 1.52
N PRO A 40 -11.37 2.47 1.13
CA PRO A 40 -11.17 3.43 0.06
C PRO A 40 -11.81 2.86 -1.21
N PRO A 41 -12.90 3.48 -1.72
CA PRO A 41 -13.70 2.84 -2.75
C PRO A 41 -12.90 2.69 -4.04
N PRO A 42 -12.68 1.46 -4.53
CA PRO A 42 -11.94 1.27 -5.78
C PRO A 42 -12.65 1.90 -6.97
N ASN A 43 -11.87 2.51 -7.86
CA ASN A 43 -12.35 3.08 -9.10
C ASN A 43 -12.86 1.99 -10.07
N VAL A 44 -14.03 2.21 -10.69
CA VAL A 44 -14.62 1.25 -11.66
C VAL A 44 -13.90 1.30 -13.02
N THR A 45 -12.57 1.30 -13.00
CA THR A 45 -11.72 1.41 -14.20
C THR A 45 -11.16 0.07 -14.71
N GLY A 46 -11.59 -1.05 -14.11
CA GLY A 46 -11.15 -2.38 -14.49
C GLY A 46 -11.01 -3.33 -13.29
N SER A 47 -9.84 -3.94 -13.12
CA SER A 47 -9.53 -4.89 -12.06
C SER A 47 -8.68 -4.27 -10.95
N LEU A 48 -8.70 -4.88 -9.77
CA LEU A 48 -7.78 -4.56 -8.67
C LEU A 48 -6.34 -4.97 -9.02
N HIS A 49 -5.38 -4.30 -8.41
CA HIS A 49 -3.96 -4.63 -8.48
C HIS A 49 -3.40 -4.98 -7.10
N MET A 50 -2.13 -5.39 -7.02
CA MET A 50 -1.47 -5.82 -5.78
C MET A 50 -1.56 -4.80 -4.64
N GLY A 51 -1.51 -3.49 -4.93
CA GLY A 51 -1.71 -2.45 -3.91
C GLY A 51 -3.09 -2.51 -3.25
N HIS A 52 -4.15 -2.75 -4.02
CA HIS A 52 -5.48 -2.98 -3.47
C HIS A 52 -5.54 -4.28 -2.65
N GLY A 53 -4.90 -5.36 -3.14
CA GLY A 53 -4.81 -6.63 -2.42
C GLY A 53 -4.14 -6.47 -1.06
N PHE A 54 -3.03 -5.73 -1.02
CA PHE A 54 -2.31 -5.39 0.20
C PHE A 54 -3.19 -4.61 1.19
N GLN A 55 -3.73 -3.49 0.76
CA GLN A 55 -4.56 -2.63 1.60
C GLN A 55 -5.79 -3.34 2.16
N ASN A 56 -6.52 -4.08 1.31
CA ASN A 56 -7.70 -4.82 1.73
C ASN A 56 -7.36 -5.97 2.69
N THR A 57 -6.19 -6.60 2.54
CA THR A 57 -5.72 -7.60 3.49
C THR A 57 -5.51 -7.01 4.89
N LEU A 58 -4.87 -5.85 4.99
CA LEU A 58 -4.65 -5.21 6.30
C LEU A 58 -5.97 -4.81 6.98
N MET A 59 -6.92 -4.27 6.21
CA MET A 59 -8.27 -3.94 6.71
C MET A 59 -9.01 -5.19 7.17
N ASP A 60 -8.92 -6.29 6.42
CA ASP A 60 -9.58 -7.56 6.79
C ASP A 60 -8.99 -8.17 8.05
N VAL A 61 -7.66 -8.10 8.22
CA VAL A 61 -7.00 -8.54 9.45
C VAL A 61 -7.54 -7.79 10.67
N LEU A 62 -7.65 -6.46 10.57
CA LEU A 62 -8.24 -5.63 11.63
C LEU A 62 -9.70 -6.01 11.89
N ALA A 63 -10.51 -6.14 10.84
CA ALA A 63 -11.92 -6.47 10.94
C ALA A 63 -12.13 -7.84 11.62
N ARG A 64 -11.40 -8.88 11.19
CA ARG A 64 -11.49 -10.23 11.79
C ARG A 64 -10.98 -10.26 13.22
N TYR A 65 -9.84 -9.60 13.49
CA TYR A 65 -9.31 -9.48 14.84
C TYR A 65 -10.29 -8.80 15.79
N LYS A 66 -10.88 -7.68 15.39
CA LYS A 66 -11.86 -6.94 16.21
C LYS A 66 -13.15 -7.73 16.42
N ARG A 67 -13.64 -8.48 15.41
CA ARG A 67 -14.77 -9.42 15.59
C ARG A 67 -14.44 -10.48 16.63
N ALA A 68 -13.27 -11.11 16.55
CA ALA A 68 -12.83 -12.10 17.54
C ALA A 68 -12.66 -11.50 18.95
N LYS A 69 -12.31 -10.20 19.05
CA LYS A 69 -12.28 -9.45 20.34
C LYS A 69 -13.66 -9.07 20.85
N GLY A 70 -14.73 -9.39 20.11
CA GLY A 70 -16.12 -9.20 20.54
C GLY A 70 -16.75 -7.87 20.13
N PHE A 71 -16.11 -7.07 19.27
CA PHE A 71 -16.69 -5.83 18.72
C PHE A 71 -17.81 -6.13 17.72
N ASN A 72 -18.73 -5.18 17.56
CA ASN A 72 -19.67 -5.15 16.45
C ASN A 72 -19.00 -4.42 15.26
N VAL A 73 -18.50 -5.20 14.29
CA VAL A 73 -17.64 -4.68 13.23
C VAL A 73 -18.44 -4.41 11.96
N LEU A 74 -18.40 -3.15 11.50
CA LEU A 74 -18.78 -2.75 10.14
C LEU A 74 -17.51 -2.52 9.32
N TRP A 75 -17.34 -3.26 8.24
CA TRP A 75 -16.43 -2.90 7.18
C TRP A 75 -17.24 -2.55 5.94
N GLN A 76 -17.41 -1.22 5.73
CA GLN A 76 -18.21 -0.66 4.64
C GLN A 76 -17.55 -0.93 3.29
N VAL A 77 -18.32 -1.50 2.38
CA VAL A 77 -17.93 -1.80 1.00
C VAL A 77 -18.51 -0.80 0.01
N GLY A 78 -17.82 -0.60 -1.10
CA GLY A 78 -18.35 0.10 -2.26
C GLY A 78 -17.27 0.45 -3.28
N THR A 79 -17.68 1.20 -4.30
CA THR A 79 -16.85 1.58 -5.45
C THR A 79 -17.05 3.06 -5.80
N ASP A 80 -16.02 3.66 -6.39
CA ASP A 80 -16.05 5.05 -6.88
C ASP A 80 -16.29 5.10 -8.37
N HIS A 81 -17.10 6.06 -8.82
CA HIS A 81 -17.40 6.28 -10.23
C HIS A 81 -16.21 6.79 -11.04
N ALA A 82 -15.22 7.41 -10.37
CA ALA A 82 -13.94 7.82 -10.95
C ALA A 82 -14.08 8.61 -12.26
N GLY A 83 -14.81 9.72 -12.21
CA GLY A 83 -15.22 10.55 -13.37
C GLY A 83 -14.32 10.49 -14.59
N ILE A 84 -13.18 11.18 -14.57
CA ILE A 84 -12.22 11.23 -15.68
C ILE A 84 -11.74 9.82 -16.08
N ALA A 85 -11.32 9.02 -15.13
CA ALA A 85 -10.65 7.75 -15.41
C ALA A 85 -11.61 6.73 -16.05
N THR A 86 -12.84 6.66 -15.58
CA THR A 86 -13.87 5.76 -16.14
C THR A 86 -14.31 6.22 -17.53
N GLN A 87 -14.51 7.53 -17.72
CA GLN A 87 -14.87 8.09 -19.01
C GLN A 87 -13.81 7.77 -20.08
N ILE A 88 -12.51 7.99 -19.79
CA ILE A 88 -11.41 7.66 -20.70
C ILE A 88 -11.41 6.19 -21.11
N VAL A 89 -11.65 5.28 -20.17
CA VAL A 89 -11.67 3.84 -20.46
C VAL A 89 -12.79 3.51 -21.45
N VAL A 90 -13.97 4.09 -21.25
CA VAL A 90 -15.13 3.85 -22.14
C VAL A 90 -14.90 4.51 -23.49
N GLU A 91 -14.40 5.74 -23.56
CA GLU A 91 -14.04 6.41 -24.81
C GLU A 91 -13.06 5.57 -25.63
N ARG A 92 -11.98 5.06 -25.03
CA ARG A 92 -11.02 4.17 -25.71
C ARG A 92 -11.65 2.87 -26.23
N ASN A 93 -12.62 2.32 -25.51
CA ASN A 93 -13.31 1.13 -25.97
C ASN A 93 -14.23 1.46 -27.17
N LEU A 94 -14.89 2.61 -27.16
CA LEU A 94 -15.71 3.08 -28.26
C LEU A 94 -14.88 3.45 -29.49
N GLU A 95 -13.70 4.06 -29.31
CA GLU A 95 -12.75 4.36 -30.39
C GLU A 95 -12.34 3.10 -31.17
N LYS A 96 -12.14 1.95 -30.50
CA LYS A 96 -11.88 0.67 -31.15
C LYS A 96 -13.03 0.19 -32.02
N GLU A 97 -14.25 0.65 -31.73
CA GLU A 97 -15.48 0.39 -32.53
C GLU A 97 -15.75 1.50 -33.56
N GLY A 98 -14.85 2.47 -33.71
CA GLY A 98 -14.99 3.62 -34.60
C GLY A 98 -16.08 4.62 -34.17
N LYS A 99 -16.37 4.67 -32.84
CA LYS A 99 -17.39 5.57 -32.27
C LYS A 99 -16.76 6.61 -31.39
N THR A 100 -17.34 7.81 -31.30
CA THR A 100 -16.96 8.86 -30.35
C THR A 100 -18.13 9.20 -29.45
N ARG A 101 -17.88 9.86 -28.31
CA ARG A 101 -18.95 10.33 -27.42
C ARG A 101 -19.86 11.31 -28.12
N GLU A 102 -19.32 12.19 -28.99
CA GLU A 102 -20.06 13.18 -29.74
C GLU A 102 -21.01 12.51 -30.72
N SER A 103 -20.56 11.44 -31.41
CA SER A 103 -21.41 10.69 -32.36
C SER A 103 -22.60 9.98 -31.68
N LEU A 104 -22.44 9.61 -30.41
CA LEU A 104 -23.46 8.96 -29.59
C LEU A 104 -24.44 9.96 -28.95
N GLY A 105 -23.93 11.12 -28.55
CA GLY A 105 -24.59 12.06 -27.67
C GLY A 105 -24.64 11.60 -26.21
N ARG A 106 -24.77 12.56 -25.27
CA ARG A 106 -24.60 12.35 -23.81
C ARG A 106 -25.41 11.18 -23.25
N LYS A 107 -26.72 11.11 -23.55
CA LYS A 107 -27.58 10.04 -22.96
C LYS A 107 -27.18 8.62 -23.37
N LYS A 108 -26.77 8.42 -24.64
CA LYS A 108 -26.31 7.09 -25.10
C LYS A 108 -24.92 6.77 -24.52
N PHE A 109 -24.04 7.75 -24.48
CA PHE A 109 -22.71 7.60 -23.91
C PHE A 109 -22.75 7.24 -22.40
N GLU A 110 -23.57 7.92 -21.60
CA GLU A 110 -23.81 7.58 -20.20
C GLU A 110 -24.29 6.13 -20.04
N LYS A 111 -25.17 5.63 -20.94
CA LYS A 111 -25.60 4.22 -20.94
C LYS A 111 -24.44 3.24 -21.15
N GLU A 112 -23.52 3.57 -22.04
CA GLU A 112 -22.32 2.74 -22.24
C GLU A 112 -21.41 2.71 -20.98
N ILE A 113 -21.29 3.84 -20.29
CA ILE A 113 -20.53 3.89 -19.03
C ILE A 113 -21.23 3.06 -17.94
N TRP A 114 -22.56 3.09 -17.83
CA TRP A 114 -23.29 2.23 -16.89
C TRP A 114 -23.13 0.74 -17.20
N LYS A 115 -23.05 0.34 -18.47
CA LYS A 115 -22.73 -1.04 -18.87
C LYS A 115 -21.31 -1.40 -18.41
N TRP A 116 -20.34 -0.51 -18.65
CA TRP A 116 -18.97 -0.69 -18.19
C TRP A 116 -18.89 -0.80 -16.66
N LYS A 117 -19.57 0.08 -15.91
CA LYS A 117 -19.65 0.02 -14.44
C LYS A 117 -20.13 -1.33 -13.95
N LYS A 118 -21.17 -1.88 -14.57
CA LYS A 118 -21.70 -3.20 -14.21
C LYS A 118 -20.64 -4.31 -14.40
N LEU A 119 -19.88 -4.27 -15.47
CA LEU A 119 -18.82 -5.23 -15.76
C LEU A 119 -17.64 -5.06 -14.80
N SER A 120 -17.08 -3.85 -14.73
CA SER A 120 -15.92 -3.54 -13.89
C SER A 120 -16.21 -3.72 -12.39
N GLY A 121 -17.35 -3.19 -11.90
CA GLY A 121 -17.77 -3.34 -10.51
C GLY A 121 -17.93 -4.82 -10.11
N SER A 122 -18.55 -5.63 -10.99
CA SER A 122 -18.68 -7.08 -10.72
C SER A 122 -17.33 -7.79 -10.68
N THR A 123 -16.35 -7.33 -11.46
CA THR A 123 -14.98 -7.87 -11.42
C THR A 123 -14.31 -7.53 -10.09
N ILE A 124 -14.36 -6.27 -9.67
CA ILE A 124 -13.78 -5.78 -8.40
C ILE A 124 -14.37 -6.55 -7.21
N THR A 125 -15.69 -6.68 -7.13
CA THR A 125 -16.35 -7.36 -6.01
C THR A 125 -16.05 -8.85 -5.98
N LYS A 126 -15.90 -9.51 -7.15
CA LYS A 126 -15.42 -10.90 -7.24
C LYS A 126 -13.97 -11.03 -6.74
N GLN A 127 -13.09 -10.08 -7.12
CA GLN A 127 -11.71 -10.08 -6.64
C GLN A 127 -11.63 -9.88 -5.13
N LEU A 128 -12.41 -8.97 -4.54
CA LEU A 128 -12.48 -8.78 -3.08
C LEU A 128 -12.93 -10.06 -2.35
N ARG A 129 -13.92 -10.77 -2.91
CA ARG A 129 -14.34 -12.09 -2.37
C ARG A 129 -13.22 -13.11 -2.46
N ARG A 130 -12.49 -13.15 -3.55
CA ARG A 130 -11.34 -14.05 -3.72
C ARG A 130 -10.19 -13.72 -2.77
N LEU A 131 -9.99 -12.45 -2.44
CA LEU A 131 -9.05 -11.99 -1.41
C LEU A 131 -9.49 -12.37 0.03
N GLY A 132 -10.68 -12.88 0.21
CA GLY A 132 -11.23 -13.25 1.51
C GLY A 132 -11.73 -12.07 2.34
N ALA A 133 -12.00 -10.93 1.72
CA ALA A 133 -12.41 -9.71 2.40
C ALA A 133 -13.77 -9.86 3.10
N SER A 134 -13.82 -9.63 4.41
CA SER A 134 -15.02 -9.81 5.25
C SER A 134 -15.89 -8.54 5.31
N LEU A 135 -16.32 -8.07 4.14
CA LEU A 135 -17.09 -6.86 3.89
C LEU A 135 -18.59 -7.05 4.16
N ASP A 136 -19.29 -5.96 4.48
CA ASP A 136 -20.76 -5.93 4.62
C ASP A 136 -21.43 -5.81 3.24
N TRP A 137 -21.56 -6.93 2.53
CA TRP A 137 -22.07 -6.98 1.17
C TRP A 137 -23.55 -6.58 1.04
N ASP A 138 -24.34 -6.70 2.10
CA ASP A 138 -25.75 -6.30 2.08
C ASP A 138 -25.92 -4.77 1.92
N ASN A 139 -24.85 -4.01 2.14
CA ASN A 139 -24.84 -2.54 2.09
C ASN A 139 -23.73 -2.00 1.18
N GLU A 140 -23.47 -2.66 0.06
CA GLU A 140 -22.58 -2.12 -0.96
C GLU A 140 -23.08 -0.75 -1.44
N LYS A 141 -22.15 0.22 -1.59
CA LYS A 141 -22.43 1.58 -2.05
C LYS A 141 -21.62 1.93 -3.28
N PHE A 142 -22.21 2.75 -4.12
CA PHE A 142 -21.56 3.35 -5.27
C PHE A 142 -21.72 4.87 -5.20
N THR A 143 -20.65 5.61 -5.49
CA THR A 143 -20.67 7.08 -5.37
C THR A 143 -21.66 7.79 -6.32
N MET A 144 -22.29 7.06 -7.25
CA MET A 144 -23.38 7.56 -8.13
C MET A 144 -24.75 6.94 -7.82
N ASP A 145 -24.92 6.28 -6.67
CA ASP A 145 -26.24 5.84 -6.22
C ASP A 145 -27.13 7.04 -5.93
N ASP A 146 -28.44 6.87 -6.01
CA ASP A 146 -29.42 7.96 -5.86
C ASP A 146 -29.29 8.69 -4.52
N ASP A 147 -29.10 7.95 -3.40
CA ASP A 147 -28.89 8.54 -2.08
C ASP A 147 -27.58 9.31 -1.99
N PHE A 148 -26.55 8.85 -2.71
CA PHE A 148 -25.27 9.56 -2.81
C PHE A 148 -25.40 10.84 -3.62
N ASN A 149 -26.13 10.79 -4.75
CA ASN A 149 -26.41 11.95 -5.58
C ASN A 149 -27.24 13.01 -4.83
N GLU A 150 -28.23 12.58 -4.04
CA GLU A 150 -29.01 13.47 -3.14
C GLU A 150 -28.07 14.20 -2.16
N ALA A 151 -27.19 13.47 -1.50
CA ALA A 151 -26.24 14.03 -0.54
C ALA A 151 -25.23 14.99 -1.17
N VAL A 152 -24.68 14.65 -2.35
CA VAL A 152 -23.76 15.52 -3.10
C VAL A 152 -24.42 16.83 -3.48
N THR A 153 -25.67 16.75 -3.95
CA THR A 153 -26.46 17.92 -4.31
C THR A 153 -26.77 18.79 -3.09
N GLU A 154 -27.14 18.18 -1.96
CA GLU A 154 -27.36 18.88 -0.68
C GLU A 154 -26.10 19.66 -0.25
N VAL A 155 -24.94 18.98 -0.25
CA VAL A 155 -23.66 19.60 0.13
C VAL A 155 -23.30 20.76 -0.79
N PHE A 156 -23.46 20.59 -2.10
CA PHE A 156 -23.17 21.67 -3.07
C PHE A 156 -24.04 22.89 -2.83
N CYS A 157 -25.37 22.70 -2.73
CA CYS A 157 -26.31 23.80 -2.51
C CYS A 157 -26.06 24.53 -1.19
N ALA A 158 -25.80 23.79 -0.09
CA ALA A 158 -25.52 24.39 1.21
C ALA A 158 -24.23 25.24 1.18
N LEU A 159 -23.14 24.72 0.58
CA LEU A 159 -21.89 25.46 0.45
C LEU A 159 -22.01 26.69 -0.48
N TYR A 160 -22.85 26.62 -1.51
CA TYR A 160 -23.12 27.75 -2.37
C TYR A 160 -23.91 28.84 -1.63
N ASP A 161 -24.96 28.47 -0.89
CA ASP A 161 -25.79 29.41 -0.13
C ASP A 161 -24.97 30.12 0.98
N GLU A 162 -23.93 29.47 1.49
CA GLU A 162 -22.97 30.08 2.43
C GLU A 162 -21.86 30.92 1.72
N GLY A 163 -21.85 30.98 0.40
CA GLY A 163 -20.85 31.72 -0.38
C GLY A 163 -19.45 31.06 -0.40
N LEU A 164 -19.37 29.79 -0.01
CA LEU A 164 -18.14 29.00 -0.07
C LEU A 164 -17.91 28.39 -1.45
N ILE A 165 -18.96 28.08 -2.20
CA ILE A 165 -18.87 27.74 -3.63
C ILE A 165 -19.18 28.99 -4.46
N TYR A 166 -18.34 29.25 -5.47
CA TYR A 166 -18.52 30.33 -6.40
C TYR A 166 -18.06 29.97 -7.81
N ARG A 167 -18.50 30.71 -8.82
CA ARG A 167 -18.04 30.58 -10.20
C ARG A 167 -17.15 31.76 -10.56
N GLY A 168 -16.04 31.52 -11.24
CA GLY A 168 -15.12 32.57 -11.59
C GLY A 168 -14.08 32.20 -12.64
N PHE A 169 -13.54 33.20 -13.31
CA PHE A 169 -12.45 33.08 -14.26
C PHE A 169 -11.11 32.93 -13.55
N ARG A 170 -10.41 31.81 -13.78
CA ARG A 170 -9.04 31.58 -13.32
C ARG A 170 -8.29 30.71 -14.31
N LEU A 171 -6.97 30.71 -14.22
CA LEU A 171 -6.14 29.72 -14.87
C LEU A 171 -6.31 28.36 -14.19
N VAL A 172 -6.45 27.31 -15.03
CA VAL A 172 -6.47 25.92 -14.60
C VAL A 172 -5.45 25.10 -15.38
N ASN A 173 -4.99 23.99 -14.83
CA ASN A 173 -4.28 22.98 -15.58
C ASN A 173 -5.25 22.28 -16.53
N TRP A 174 -5.06 22.49 -17.84
CA TRP A 174 -5.98 22.03 -18.86
C TRP A 174 -5.41 20.87 -19.66
N ASP A 175 -6.11 19.77 -19.70
CA ASP A 175 -5.80 18.64 -20.58
C ASP A 175 -6.46 18.89 -21.95
N ILE A 176 -5.64 19.23 -22.95
CA ILE A 176 -6.10 19.58 -24.30
C ILE A 176 -6.74 18.39 -25.04
N LYS A 177 -6.38 17.14 -24.69
CA LYS A 177 -6.95 15.92 -25.27
C LYS A 177 -8.34 15.62 -24.71
N LEU A 178 -8.49 15.76 -23.38
CA LEU A 178 -9.76 15.53 -22.69
C LEU A 178 -10.67 16.75 -22.71
N GLN A 179 -10.11 17.93 -23.02
CA GLN A 179 -10.75 19.24 -22.95
C GLN A 179 -11.43 19.45 -21.59
N THR A 180 -10.67 19.24 -20.51
CA THR A 180 -11.15 19.40 -19.13
C THR A 180 -10.06 19.92 -18.20
N ALA A 181 -10.49 20.64 -17.15
CA ALA A 181 -9.63 21.03 -16.06
C ALA A 181 -9.17 19.81 -15.25
N LEU A 182 -7.91 19.82 -14.78
CA LEU A 182 -7.32 18.87 -13.86
C LEU A 182 -6.93 19.55 -12.55
N SER A 183 -6.95 18.78 -11.46
CA SER A 183 -6.39 19.23 -10.18
C SER A 183 -4.87 19.29 -10.24
N ASP A 184 -4.23 20.21 -9.49
CA ASP A 184 -2.78 20.35 -9.42
C ASP A 184 -2.03 19.05 -9.09
N LEU A 185 -2.68 18.16 -8.36
CA LEU A 185 -2.13 16.86 -7.96
C LEU A 185 -2.22 15.77 -9.04
N GLU A 186 -2.94 16.02 -10.12
CA GLU A 186 -3.01 15.16 -11.32
C GLU A 186 -1.96 15.57 -12.36
N VAL A 187 -1.10 16.52 -12.00
CA VAL A 187 -0.02 17.04 -12.82
C VAL A 187 1.28 16.31 -12.49
N ILE A 188 1.89 15.66 -13.47
CA ILE A 188 3.23 15.08 -13.37
C ILE A 188 4.22 16.05 -13.98
N SER A 189 5.12 16.59 -13.16
CA SER A 189 6.20 17.45 -13.62
C SER A 189 7.43 16.63 -13.95
N ASN A 190 7.88 16.71 -15.21
CA ASN A 190 9.08 16.04 -15.70
C ASN A 190 10.10 17.06 -16.14
N GLU A 191 11.37 16.87 -15.75
CA GLU A 191 12.47 17.63 -16.32
C GLU A 191 12.87 17.06 -17.68
N GLU A 192 12.85 17.89 -18.70
CA GLU A 192 13.20 17.51 -20.06
C GLU A 192 14.20 18.50 -20.66
N LYS A 193 15.02 18.02 -21.60
CA LYS A 193 15.89 18.90 -22.38
C LYS A 193 15.03 19.74 -23.31
N GLY A 194 15.07 21.01 -23.13
CA GLY A 194 14.38 22.03 -23.93
C GLY A 194 15.31 23.15 -24.29
N LYS A 195 14.74 24.29 -24.64
CA LYS A 195 15.47 25.47 -25.04
C LYS A 195 14.87 26.71 -24.40
N ILE A 196 15.70 27.74 -24.24
CA ILE A 196 15.32 29.09 -23.87
C ILE A 196 15.75 30.04 -25.00
N TRP A 197 14.87 30.95 -25.38
CA TRP A 197 15.04 31.86 -26.48
C TRP A 197 15.09 33.30 -25.98
N GLU A 198 16.10 34.08 -26.45
CA GLU A 198 16.25 35.48 -26.17
C GLU A 198 15.65 36.28 -27.35
N ILE A 199 14.59 37.04 -27.05
CA ILE A 199 13.78 37.76 -28.04
C ILE A 199 13.86 39.25 -27.74
N SER A 200 14.13 40.07 -28.78
CA SER A 200 14.19 41.54 -28.70
C SER A 200 12.80 42.14 -28.85
N TYR A 201 12.43 42.98 -27.89
CA TYR A 201 11.25 43.84 -27.90
C TYR A 201 11.69 45.31 -28.08
N LYS A 202 11.22 45.96 -29.12
CA LYS A 202 11.48 47.40 -29.34
C LYS A 202 10.81 48.23 -28.26
N THR A 203 11.48 49.29 -27.79
CA THR A 203 10.92 50.26 -26.86
C THR A 203 11.28 51.68 -27.25
N ASP A 204 10.68 52.66 -26.61
CA ASP A 204 11.01 54.09 -26.84
C ASP A 204 12.46 54.47 -26.46
N LEU A 205 13.14 53.62 -25.66
CA LEU A 205 14.50 53.87 -25.15
C LEU A 205 15.55 52.85 -25.62
N GLY A 206 15.26 52.12 -26.68
CA GLY A 206 16.07 51.02 -27.18
C GLY A 206 15.46 49.66 -26.88
N ASP A 207 16.10 48.60 -27.31
CA ASP A 207 15.55 47.26 -27.24
C ASP A 207 15.68 46.62 -25.84
N LEU A 208 14.62 45.94 -25.38
CA LEU A 208 14.64 45.03 -24.22
C LEU A 208 14.70 43.58 -24.68
N VAL A 209 15.56 42.81 -24.09
CA VAL A 209 15.68 41.37 -24.39
C VAL A 209 14.98 40.57 -23.35
N VAL A 210 14.03 39.75 -23.77
CA VAL A 210 13.27 38.83 -22.92
C VAL A 210 13.72 37.40 -23.19
N ALA A 211 13.97 36.62 -22.13
CA ALA A 211 14.25 35.19 -22.23
C ALA A 211 13.01 34.36 -21.91
N THR A 212 12.60 33.46 -22.81
CA THR A 212 11.41 32.62 -22.62
C THR A 212 11.63 31.20 -23.10
N THR A 213 10.98 30.24 -22.41
CA THR A 213 10.87 28.83 -22.83
C THR A 213 9.61 28.57 -23.66
N ARG A 214 8.71 29.58 -23.77
CA ARG A 214 7.41 29.49 -24.45
C ARG A 214 7.17 30.68 -25.40
N PRO A 215 7.91 30.76 -26.50
CA PRO A 215 7.78 31.89 -27.45
C PRO A 215 6.38 31.98 -28.07
N GLU A 216 5.62 30.85 -28.18
CA GLU A 216 4.26 30.83 -28.70
C GLU A 216 3.29 31.69 -27.91
N THR A 217 3.51 31.87 -26.60
CA THR A 217 2.61 32.68 -25.76
C THR A 217 2.82 34.17 -25.90
N MET A 218 3.89 34.56 -26.57
CA MET A 218 4.22 35.97 -26.84
C MET A 218 3.07 36.76 -27.47
N LEU A 219 2.27 36.11 -28.31
CA LEU A 219 1.12 36.76 -28.99
C LEU A 219 0.02 37.21 -27.99
N GLY A 220 0.06 36.71 -26.76
CA GLY A 220 -0.83 37.08 -25.67
C GLY A 220 -0.18 37.97 -24.60
N ASP A 221 1.01 38.51 -24.85
CA ASP A 221 1.68 39.36 -23.89
C ASP A 221 0.91 40.65 -23.63
N VAL A 222 0.93 41.10 -22.39
CA VAL A 222 0.22 42.29 -21.92
C VAL A 222 1.12 43.29 -21.19
N ALA A 223 2.34 42.89 -20.83
CA ALA A 223 3.35 43.74 -20.23
C ALA A 223 4.75 43.07 -20.33
N ILE A 224 5.81 43.87 -20.16
CA ILE A 224 7.13 43.38 -19.74
C ILE A 224 7.34 43.79 -18.29
N ALA A 225 7.78 42.88 -17.41
CA ALA A 225 8.13 43.17 -16.04
C ALA A 225 9.66 43.20 -15.86
N VAL A 226 10.14 44.15 -15.07
CA VAL A 226 11.54 44.28 -14.66
C VAL A 226 11.59 44.52 -13.14
N ASN A 227 12.68 44.11 -12.50
CA ASN A 227 12.81 44.36 -11.07
C ASN A 227 13.09 45.84 -10.82
N PRO A 228 12.32 46.55 -9.96
CA PRO A 228 12.54 47.99 -9.69
C PRO A 228 13.90 48.32 -9.09
N LYS A 229 14.61 47.34 -8.54
CA LYS A 229 15.97 47.47 -7.99
C LYS A 229 17.07 47.29 -9.06
N ASP A 230 16.72 46.78 -10.24
CA ASP A 230 17.67 46.52 -11.32
C ASP A 230 18.00 47.85 -12.06
N GLN A 231 19.20 48.36 -11.86
CA GLN A 231 19.63 49.62 -12.44
C GLN A 231 19.70 49.60 -13.99
N ARG A 232 19.86 48.39 -14.57
CA ARG A 232 19.88 48.19 -16.03
C ARG A 232 18.57 48.61 -16.66
N TYR A 233 17.46 48.36 -15.99
CA TYR A 233 16.11 48.45 -16.55
C TYR A 233 15.22 49.49 -15.86
N LYS A 234 15.64 50.09 -14.76
CA LYS A 234 14.85 51.07 -13.99
C LYS A 234 14.28 52.21 -14.85
N LYS A 235 15.04 52.70 -15.84
CA LYS A 235 14.64 53.80 -16.76
C LYS A 235 13.49 53.40 -17.69
N PHE A 236 13.24 52.11 -17.91
CA PHE A 236 12.20 51.64 -18.80
C PHE A 236 10.83 51.53 -18.10
N ILE A 237 10.77 51.50 -16.76
CA ILE A 237 9.52 51.38 -16.02
C ILE A 237 8.58 52.54 -16.36
N GLY A 238 7.32 52.21 -16.74
CA GLY A 238 6.33 53.18 -17.18
C GLY A 238 6.44 53.59 -18.66
N LYS A 239 7.42 53.04 -19.40
CA LYS A 239 7.55 53.19 -20.84
C LYS A 239 6.81 52.08 -21.58
N ARG A 240 6.83 52.10 -22.91
CA ARG A 240 6.15 51.17 -23.79
C ARG A 240 7.15 50.20 -24.43
N ALA A 241 6.69 49.01 -24.69
CA ALA A 241 7.37 48.03 -25.50
C ALA A 241 6.41 47.55 -26.58
N PHE A 242 6.95 47.06 -27.71
CA PHE A 242 6.17 46.55 -28.82
C PHE A 242 6.43 45.06 -28.96
N ILE A 243 5.33 44.24 -28.96
CA ILE A 243 5.41 42.82 -29.18
C ILE A 243 5.92 42.54 -30.59
N PRO A 244 7.03 41.80 -30.78
CA PRO A 244 7.53 41.45 -32.09
C PRO A 244 6.44 40.74 -32.95
N LEU A 245 6.53 40.91 -34.29
CA LEU A 245 5.65 40.30 -35.29
C LEU A 245 4.21 40.88 -35.36
N ILE A 246 3.71 41.50 -34.29
CA ILE A 246 2.35 42.07 -34.27
C ILE A 246 2.35 43.59 -33.95
N GLU A 247 3.46 44.12 -33.54
CA GLU A 247 3.66 45.55 -33.23
C GLU A 247 2.65 46.16 -32.24
N LYS A 248 2.09 45.28 -31.41
CA LYS A 248 1.14 45.67 -30.38
C LYS A 248 1.88 46.31 -29.20
N GLU A 249 1.42 47.47 -28.78
CA GLU A 249 1.96 48.19 -27.65
C GLU A 249 1.56 47.58 -26.32
N ILE A 250 2.53 47.43 -25.40
CA ILE A 250 2.37 46.97 -24.04
C ILE A 250 3.20 47.80 -23.05
N PRO A 251 2.75 47.97 -21.79
CA PRO A 251 3.50 48.73 -20.79
C PRO A 251 4.67 47.89 -20.21
N ILE A 252 5.72 48.60 -19.77
CA ILE A 252 6.81 48.06 -18.98
C ILE A 252 6.54 48.39 -17.51
N ILE A 253 6.41 47.37 -16.69
CA ILE A 253 6.05 47.46 -15.25
C ILE A 253 7.22 47.09 -14.35
N GLY A 254 7.22 47.61 -13.13
CA GLY A 254 8.17 47.22 -12.09
C GLY A 254 7.53 46.18 -11.16
N ASP A 255 8.11 45.00 -11.08
CA ASP A 255 7.65 43.96 -10.10
C ASP A 255 8.84 43.23 -9.46
N SER A 256 8.81 43.14 -8.14
CA SER A 256 9.86 42.47 -7.34
C SER A 256 9.93 40.96 -7.53
N TYR A 257 8.96 40.35 -8.18
CA TYR A 257 8.96 38.94 -8.55
C TYR A 257 10.07 38.59 -9.57
N VAL A 258 10.45 39.57 -10.41
CA VAL A 258 11.45 39.35 -11.45
C VAL A 258 12.83 39.15 -10.82
N ASP A 259 13.43 37.99 -11.10
CA ASP A 259 14.81 37.66 -10.71
C ASP A 259 15.78 38.37 -11.63
N MET A 260 16.67 39.21 -11.06
CA MET A 260 17.64 40.00 -11.80
C MET A 260 18.75 39.17 -12.44
N GLU A 261 19.02 38.00 -11.92
CA GLU A 261 20.09 37.09 -12.38
C GLU A 261 19.58 36.00 -13.33
N PHE A 262 18.26 35.76 -13.38
CA PHE A 262 17.69 34.73 -14.26
C PHE A 262 17.43 35.29 -15.67
N GLY A 263 17.90 34.52 -16.67
CA GLY A 263 17.74 34.91 -18.08
C GLY A 263 18.39 36.25 -18.40
N THR A 264 17.58 37.23 -18.77
CA THR A 264 18.03 38.62 -19.06
C THR A 264 17.70 39.61 -17.95
N GLY A 265 16.91 39.18 -16.93
CA GLY A 265 16.34 40.08 -15.93
C GLY A 265 15.07 40.81 -16.41
N CYS A 266 14.57 40.48 -17.61
CA CYS A 266 13.30 40.95 -18.15
C CYS A 266 12.34 39.79 -18.33
N LEU A 267 11.11 39.90 -17.84
CA LEU A 267 10.07 38.87 -17.91
C LEU A 267 8.90 39.39 -18.75
N LYS A 268 8.52 38.64 -19.80
CA LYS A 268 7.25 38.90 -20.50
C LYS A 268 6.10 38.46 -19.61
N ILE A 269 5.00 39.16 -19.60
CA ILE A 269 3.83 38.86 -18.77
C ILE A 269 2.65 38.45 -19.65
N THR A 270 2.28 37.18 -19.55
CA THR A 270 1.17 36.57 -20.31
C THR A 270 0.17 35.93 -19.33
N PRO A 271 -0.70 36.71 -18.68
CA PRO A 271 -1.58 36.24 -17.62
C PRO A 271 -2.58 35.15 -18.04
N GLY A 272 -2.85 35.03 -19.34
CA GLY A 272 -3.73 33.98 -19.87
C GLY A 272 -3.09 32.59 -20.01
N HIS A 273 -1.74 32.48 -19.84
CA HIS A 273 -0.97 31.26 -20.14
C HIS A 273 0.16 30.93 -19.17
N ASP A 274 0.28 31.65 -18.05
CA ASP A 274 1.20 31.33 -16.96
C ASP A 274 0.61 31.74 -15.62
N PHE A 275 0.73 30.82 -14.61
CA PHE A 275 0.15 31.03 -13.27
C PHE A 275 0.80 32.19 -12.51
N ASN A 276 2.10 32.39 -12.64
CA ASN A 276 2.79 33.49 -11.97
C ASN A 276 2.47 34.82 -12.64
N ASP A 277 2.44 34.85 -13.99
CA ASP A 277 2.03 36.02 -14.77
C ASP A 277 0.58 36.42 -14.48
N PHE A 278 -0.30 35.42 -14.19
CA PHE A 278 -1.69 35.66 -13.77
C PHE A 278 -1.76 36.48 -12.48
N GLU A 279 -0.96 36.09 -11.45
CA GLU A 279 -0.93 36.82 -10.18
C GLU A 279 -0.32 38.24 -10.35
N ILE A 280 0.74 38.34 -11.15
CA ILE A 280 1.33 39.67 -11.49
C ILE A 280 0.30 40.50 -12.24
N GLY A 281 -0.41 39.92 -13.21
CA GLY A 281 -1.45 40.59 -13.99
C GLY A 281 -2.60 41.09 -13.10
N LYS A 282 -3.07 40.27 -12.16
CA LYS A 282 -4.11 40.67 -11.20
C LYS A 282 -3.66 41.82 -10.31
N LYS A 283 -2.44 41.75 -9.76
CA LYS A 283 -1.85 42.78 -8.91
C LYS A 283 -1.74 44.12 -9.63
N ASN A 284 -1.36 44.08 -10.91
CA ASN A 284 -1.14 45.28 -11.74
C ASN A 284 -2.36 45.65 -12.62
N LYS A 285 -3.52 44.98 -12.44
CA LYS A 285 -4.75 45.18 -13.23
C LYS A 285 -4.55 45.09 -14.74
N LEU A 286 -3.69 44.18 -15.18
CA LEU A 286 -3.42 43.95 -16.61
C LEU A 286 -4.56 43.14 -17.24
N PRO A 287 -4.78 43.31 -18.59
CA PRO A 287 -5.80 42.53 -19.28
C PRO A 287 -5.46 41.04 -19.33
N LEU A 288 -6.48 40.22 -19.41
CA LEU A 288 -6.36 38.75 -19.52
C LEU A 288 -6.63 38.34 -20.96
N ILE A 289 -5.59 37.99 -21.72
CA ILE A 289 -5.70 37.58 -23.13
C ILE A 289 -5.45 36.09 -23.23
N ASN A 290 -6.48 35.35 -23.57
CA ASN A 290 -6.39 33.94 -23.91
C ASN A 290 -6.19 33.78 -25.42
N ILE A 291 -5.09 33.13 -25.84
CA ILE A 291 -4.78 32.88 -27.25
C ILE A 291 -5.02 31.45 -27.70
N MET A 292 -5.60 30.61 -26.85
CA MET A 292 -5.79 29.17 -27.09
C MET A 292 -7.27 28.77 -27.02
N ASN A 293 -7.69 27.85 -27.86
CA ASN A 293 -8.96 27.12 -27.78
C ASN A 293 -8.84 25.93 -26.81
N ALA A 294 -9.98 25.35 -26.42
CA ALA A 294 -10.03 24.21 -25.52
C ALA A 294 -9.29 22.95 -26.05
N ASP A 295 -9.15 22.81 -27.35
CA ASP A 295 -8.43 21.71 -28.02
C ASP A 295 -6.91 21.93 -28.14
N GLY A 296 -6.41 23.05 -27.58
CA GLY A 296 -4.98 23.39 -27.60
C GLY A 296 -4.52 24.07 -28.90
N THR A 297 -5.44 24.46 -29.79
CA THR A 297 -5.12 25.26 -30.98
C THR A 297 -5.22 26.74 -30.67
N THR A 298 -4.47 27.53 -31.41
CA THR A 298 -4.51 29.01 -31.31
C THR A 298 -5.83 29.56 -31.82
N ASN A 299 -6.38 30.55 -31.10
CA ASN A 299 -7.73 31.08 -31.36
C ASN A 299 -7.72 32.37 -32.21
N LEU A 300 -8.87 33.05 -32.30
CA LEU A 300 -9.05 34.29 -33.08
C LEU A 300 -8.33 35.52 -32.50
N ASN A 301 -7.80 35.44 -31.26
CA ASN A 301 -7.08 36.58 -30.65
C ASN A 301 -5.65 36.72 -31.16
N VAL A 302 -5.18 35.78 -31.98
CA VAL A 302 -3.88 35.87 -32.65
C VAL A 302 -4.05 36.26 -34.13
N PRO A 303 -3.03 36.82 -34.79
CA PRO A 303 -3.07 37.14 -36.21
C PRO A 303 -3.45 35.91 -37.06
N LYS A 304 -4.19 36.13 -38.16
CA LYS A 304 -4.69 35.06 -39.06
C LYS A 304 -3.66 33.99 -39.39
N ARG A 305 -2.43 34.39 -39.65
CA ARG A 305 -1.32 33.49 -40.03
C ARG A 305 -0.92 32.48 -38.91
N PHE A 306 -1.32 32.74 -37.66
CA PHE A 306 -1.03 31.90 -36.53
C PHE A 306 -2.28 31.18 -35.97
N GLN A 307 -3.50 31.43 -36.53
CA GLN A 307 -4.74 30.81 -36.06
C GLN A 307 -4.81 29.34 -36.41
N SER A 308 -5.53 28.57 -35.58
CA SER A 308 -5.81 27.12 -35.75
C SER A 308 -4.56 26.24 -35.81
N LEU A 309 -3.43 26.70 -35.29
CA LEU A 309 -2.22 25.90 -35.12
C LEU A 309 -2.17 25.32 -33.70
N THR A 310 -1.66 24.13 -33.55
CA THR A 310 -1.30 23.65 -32.21
C THR A 310 -0.24 24.54 -31.58
N MET A 311 -0.15 24.62 -30.25
CA MET A 311 0.84 25.44 -29.57
C MET A 311 2.26 25.09 -30.03
N GLY A 312 2.54 23.83 -30.33
CA GLY A 312 3.86 23.40 -30.86
C GLY A 312 4.14 23.88 -32.29
N GLU A 313 3.13 23.87 -33.16
CA GLU A 313 3.24 24.40 -34.53
C GLU A 313 3.36 25.93 -34.52
N ALA A 314 2.56 26.60 -33.69
CA ALA A 314 2.65 28.04 -33.48
C ALA A 314 4.07 28.45 -33.02
N ARG A 315 4.65 27.72 -32.06
CA ARG A 315 6.03 27.93 -31.60
C ARG A 315 7.02 27.85 -32.76
N LYS A 316 6.97 26.81 -33.57
CA LYS A 316 7.89 26.63 -34.70
C LYS A 316 7.77 27.78 -35.68
N LYS A 317 6.56 28.20 -36.04
CA LYS A 317 6.31 29.28 -37.00
C LYS A 317 6.74 30.64 -36.46
N ILE A 318 6.45 30.93 -35.19
CA ILE A 318 6.87 32.14 -34.51
C ILE A 318 8.40 32.26 -34.47
N LEU A 319 9.11 31.17 -34.18
CA LEU A 319 10.58 31.19 -34.17
C LEU A 319 11.17 31.43 -35.54
N ILE A 320 10.56 30.93 -36.61
CA ILE A 320 10.97 31.22 -37.99
C ILE A 320 10.79 32.74 -38.28
N ASP A 321 9.57 33.26 -38.03
CA ASP A 321 9.25 34.66 -38.28
C ASP A 321 10.13 35.61 -37.45
N LEU A 322 10.45 35.27 -36.19
CA LEU A 322 11.36 36.04 -35.32
C LEU A 322 12.79 36.01 -35.82
N LYS A 323 13.24 34.94 -36.42
CA LYS A 323 14.57 34.85 -37.01
C LYS A 323 14.64 35.67 -38.26
N GLU A 324 13.62 35.61 -39.12
CA GLU A 324 13.56 36.43 -40.35
C GLU A 324 13.48 37.94 -40.06
N SER A 325 12.74 38.35 -39.03
CA SER A 325 12.63 39.74 -38.60
C SER A 325 13.83 40.25 -37.78
N GLY A 326 14.81 39.38 -37.46
CA GLY A 326 15.97 39.76 -36.65
C GLY A 326 15.69 39.92 -35.15
N ASN A 327 14.49 39.58 -34.69
CA ASN A 327 14.11 39.71 -33.28
C ASN A 327 14.53 38.48 -32.43
N LEU A 328 14.88 37.33 -33.02
CA LEU A 328 15.46 36.19 -32.31
C LEU A 328 16.97 36.38 -32.19
N LEU A 329 17.44 36.74 -31.00
CA LEU A 329 18.84 37.04 -30.76
C LEU A 329 19.69 35.83 -30.43
N LYS A 330 19.13 34.91 -29.62
CA LYS A 330 19.86 33.75 -29.14
C LYS A 330 18.93 32.57 -28.80
N GLU A 331 19.47 31.37 -28.99
CA GLU A 331 18.86 30.10 -28.57
C GLU A 331 19.87 29.32 -27.74
N LYS A 332 19.47 28.83 -26.57
CA LYS A 332 20.32 28.05 -25.64
C LYS A 332 19.60 26.80 -25.20
N ASP A 333 20.35 25.72 -25.05
CA ASP A 333 19.81 24.52 -24.37
C ASP A 333 19.49 24.83 -22.90
N HIS A 334 18.36 24.38 -22.44
CA HIS A 334 17.88 24.59 -21.08
C HIS A 334 17.08 23.40 -20.60
N ILE A 335 17.20 23.06 -19.31
CA ILE A 335 16.35 22.04 -18.71
C ILE A 335 15.06 22.72 -18.28
N ILE A 336 13.93 22.22 -18.80
CA ILE A 336 12.61 22.77 -18.53
C ILE A 336 11.75 21.72 -17.79
N THR A 337 10.98 22.17 -16.84
CA THR A 337 9.98 21.35 -16.17
C THR A 337 8.68 21.42 -16.96
N ILE A 338 8.26 20.28 -17.54
CA ILE A 338 7.05 20.20 -18.35
C ILE A 338 5.93 19.51 -17.54
N PRO A 339 4.81 20.21 -17.29
CA PRO A 339 3.64 19.62 -16.66
C PRO A 339 2.92 18.69 -17.65
N LYS A 340 2.69 17.45 -17.26
CA LYS A 340 1.95 16.45 -18.06
C LYS A 340 0.77 15.88 -17.29
N SER A 341 -0.28 15.53 -18.00
CA SER A 341 -1.43 14.83 -17.44
C SER A 341 -1.05 13.42 -16.98
N ASP A 342 -1.36 13.07 -15.73
CA ASP A 342 -1.23 11.70 -15.24
C ASP A 342 -2.15 10.70 -15.99
N ARG A 343 -3.21 11.21 -16.61
CA ARG A 343 -4.24 10.42 -17.29
C ARG A 343 -3.93 10.17 -18.76
N THR A 344 -3.50 11.20 -19.48
CA THR A 344 -3.29 11.15 -20.92
C THR A 344 -1.84 11.20 -21.34
N GLY A 345 -0.97 11.69 -20.46
CA GLY A 345 0.46 11.91 -20.75
C GLY A 345 0.73 13.12 -21.64
N VAL A 346 -0.30 13.87 -22.07
CA VAL A 346 -0.12 15.09 -22.86
C VAL A 346 0.40 16.23 -21.98
N VAL A 347 1.05 17.20 -22.62
CA VAL A 347 1.46 18.45 -21.96
C VAL A 347 0.20 19.19 -21.54
N LEU A 348 0.15 19.62 -20.29
CA LEU A 348 -0.92 20.46 -19.76
C LEU A 348 -0.64 21.92 -20.08
N GLU A 349 -1.66 22.61 -20.52
CA GLU A 349 -1.60 24.03 -20.80
C GLU A 349 -2.33 24.83 -19.72
N PRO A 350 -1.71 25.90 -19.17
CA PRO A 350 -2.48 26.87 -18.39
C PRO A 350 -3.55 27.50 -19.27
N PHE A 351 -4.83 27.30 -18.88
CA PHE A 351 -5.96 27.75 -19.67
C PHE A 351 -6.90 28.62 -18.83
N LEU A 352 -7.20 29.80 -19.35
CA LEU A 352 -8.09 30.74 -18.69
C LEU A 352 -9.55 30.40 -19.04
N THR A 353 -10.30 29.96 -18.05
CA THR A 353 -11.69 29.55 -18.21
C THR A 353 -12.51 29.81 -16.96
N GLU A 354 -13.82 29.91 -17.13
CA GLU A 354 -14.74 30.07 -16.03
C GLU A 354 -15.05 28.70 -15.43
N GLN A 355 -14.81 28.54 -14.14
CA GLN A 355 -14.95 27.26 -13.42
C GLN A 355 -15.66 27.46 -12.06
N TRP A 356 -16.14 26.37 -11.46
CA TRP A 356 -16.65 26.37 -10.11
C TRP A 356 -15.54 26.06 -9.10
N TYR A 357 -15.49 26.83 -8.03
CA TYR A 357 -14.46 26.77 -6.99
C TYR A 357 -15.09 26.63 -5.62
N LEU A 358 -14.41 25.86 -4.75
CA LEU A 358 -14.70 25.76 -3.32
C LEU A 358 -13.59 26.49 -2.54
N LYS A 359 -13.97 27.50 -1.75
CA LYS A 359 -13.07 28.16 -0.80
C LYS A 359 -12.70 27.18 0.31
N SER A 360 -11.43 26.84 0.43
CA SER A 360 -10.97 25.74 1.30
C SER A 360 -10.24 26.20 2.55
N GLU A 361 -9.78 27.45 2.62
CA GLU A 361 -8.86 27.95 3.65
C GLU A 361 -9.44 27.86 5.08
N GLU A 362 -10.67 28.31 5.29
CA GLU A 362 -11.32 28.25 6.61
C GLU A 362 -11.53 26.81 7.08
N MET A 363 -12.06 25.95 6.21
CA MET A 363 -12.25 24.53 6.52
C MET A 363 -10.92 23.82 6.80
N ALA A 364 -9.85 24.17 6.09
CA ALA A 364 -8.52 23.65 6.33
C ALA A 364 -7.95 24.07 7.69
N SER A 365 -8.22 25.32 8.11
CA SER A 365 -7.82 25.80 9.43
C SER A 365 -8.45 24.97 10.56
N GLU A 366 -9.76 24.70 10.48
CA GLU A 366 -10.45 23.83 11.43
C GLU A 366 -9.94 22.40 11.39
N ALA A 367 -9.73 21.83 10.20
CA ALA A 367 -9.18 20.48 10.02
C ALA A 367 -7.79 20.31 10.65
N LYS A 368 -6.90 21.31 10.52
CA LYS A 368 -5.57 21.30 11.17
C LYS A 368 -5.68 21.24 12.70
N LYS A 369 -6.67 21.92 13.31
CA LYS A 369 -6.88 21.91 14.76
C LYS A 369 -7.20 20.51 15.27
N LEU A 370 -7.97 19.70 14.53
CA LEU A 370 -8.36 18.35 14.95
C LEU A 370 -7.13 17.42 15.07
N ILE A 371 -6.18 17.53 14.16
CA ILE A 371 -4.93 16.73 14.24
C ILE A 371 -4.03 17.26 15.35
N ARG A 372 -3.87 18.59 15.49
CA ARG A 372 -3.05 19.18 16.58
C ARG A 372 -3.57 18.79 17.96
N LYS A 373 -4.89 18.74 18.15
CA LYS A 373 -5.55 18.29 19.39
C LYS A 373 -5.57 16.78 19.57
N ARG A 374 -5.07 16.01 18.60
CA ARG A 374 -5.08 14.55 18.58
C ARG A 374 -6.49 13.92 18.62
N GLU A 375 -7.50 14.64 18.19
CA GLU A 375 -8.83 14.09 17.94
C GLU A 375 -8.78 13.12 16.76
N ILE A 376 -7.87 13.37 15.80
CA ILE A 376 -7.48 12.45 14.72
C ILE A 376 -5.98 12.19 14.83
N LYS A 377 -5.56 10.91 14.70
CA LYS A 377 -4.16 10.51 14.73
C LYS A 377 -3.74 9.93 13.37
N LEU A 378 -2.67 10.46 12.79
CA LEU A 378 -2.01 9.83 11.64
C LEU A 378 -0.94 8.85 12.13
N ILE A 379 -0.94 7.64 11.58
CA ILE A 379 -0.04 6.56 11.98
C ILE A 379 0.65 6.01 10.73
N PRO A 380 1.97 6.06 10.63
CA PRO A 380 2.94 6.69 11.53
C PRO A 380 2.85 8.23 11.58
N LYS A 381 3.26 8.80 12.70
CA LYS A 381 3.14 10.25 12.98
C LYS A 381 3.88 11.16 11.98
N ASN A 382 4.92 10.68 11.33
CA ASN A 382 5.68 11.46 10.33
C ASN A 382 4.80 12.00 9.18
N TRP A 383 3.66 11.37 8.89
CA TRP A 383 2.70 11.85 7.87
C TRP A 383 1.95 13.12 8.29
N GLU A 384 1.99 13.50 9.57
CA GLU A 384 1.46 14.80 10.02
C GLU A 384 2.19 15.96 9.33
N ASN A 385 3.52 15.86 9.11
CA ASN A 385 4.30 16.90 8.43
C ASN A 385 3.84 17.08 6.98
N THR A 386 3.63 15.98 6.26
CA THR A 386 3.09 16.01 4.90
C THR A 386 1.70 16.62 4.87
N TYR A 387 0.81 16.23 5.78
CA TYR A 387 -0.52 16.78 5.90
C TYR A 387 -0.50 18.30 6.15
N PHE A 388 0.27 18.77 7.12
CA PHE A 388 0.36 20.19 7.43
C PHE A 388 0.96 21.00 6.29
N SER A 389 1.99 20.51 5.62
CA SER A 389 2.59 21.20 4.46
C SER A 389 1.57 21.46 3.35
N TRP A 390 0.67 20.51 3.08
CA TRP A 390 -0.40 20.68 2.11
C TRP A 390 -1.49 21.65 2.60
N MET A 391 -1.90 21.53 3.86
CA MET A 391 -2.98 22.29 4.44
C MET A 391 -2.61 23.75 4.73
N ASP A 392 -1.31 24.06 4.88
CA ASP A 392 -0.82 25.43 5.06
C ASP A 392 -0.73 26.20 3.75
N ASN A 393 -0.64 25.46 2.62
CA ASN A 393 -0.56 26.04 1.28
C ASN A 393 -1.82 25.77 0.44
N ILE A 394 -2.95 25.47 1.09
CA ILE A 394 -4.17 25.10 0.37
C ILE A 394 -4.73 26.30 -0.38
N ARG A 395 -5.16 26.07 -1.62
CA ARG A 395 -5.84 27.05 -2.48
C ARG A 395 -7.31 26.67 -2.67
N ASP A 396 -8.08 27.59 -3.26
CA ASP A 396 -9.44 27.28 -3.68
C ASP A 396 -9.43 26.11 -4.66
N TRP A 397 -10.30 25.14 -4.42
CA TRP A 397 -10.37 23.92 -5.20
C TRP A 397 -11.30 24.07 -6.39
N CYS A 398 -10.79 23.90 -7.61
CA CYS A 398 -11.59 23.80 -8.82
C CYS A 398 -12.38 22.48 -8.80
N ILE A 399 -13.69 22.56 -8.65
CA ILE A 399 -14.59 21.40 -8.49
C ILE A 399 -15.37 21.02 -9.74
N SER A 400 -15.29 21.77 -10.83
CA SER A 400 -15.97 21.47 -12.11
C SER A 400 -15.06 20.70 -13.08
N ARG A 401 -15.66 19.80 -13.85
CA ARG A 401 -15.02 19.01 -14.90
C ARG A 401 -15.90 18.99 -16.12
N GLN A 402 -15.31 19.19 -17.31
CA GLN A 402 -15.98 19.20 -18.61
C GLN A 402 -16.16 17.77 -19.13
N LEU A 403 -16.82 16.95 -18.31
CA LEU A 403 -17.10 15.54 -18.56
C LEU A 403 -18.62 15.31 -18.68
N TRP A 404 -18.98 14.15 -19.19
CA TRP A 404 -20.39 13.71 -19.19
C TRP A 404 -20.70 12.71 -18.07
N TRP A 405 -19.66 12.06 -17.52
CA TRP A 405 -19.77 11.09 -16.45
C TRP A 405 -19.42 11.69 -15.09
N GLY A 406 -20.38 11.75 -14.19
CA GLY A 406 -20.24 12.27 -12.83
C GLY A 406 -21.51 12.94 -12.34
N HIS A 407 -21.46 13.50 -11.13
CA HIS A 407 -22.55 14.28 -10.55
C HIS A 407 -22.67 15.61 -11.27
N ARG A 408 -23.76 15.79 -11.99
CA ARG A 408 -24.00 17.02 -12.73
C ARG A 408 -24.18 18.21 -11.78
N ILE A 409 -23.51 19.33 -12.06
CA ILE A 409 -23.57 20.52 -11.22
C ILE A 409 -25.01 21.02 -11.11
N PRO A 410 -25.54 21.22 -9.88
CA PRO A 410 -26.95 21.60 -9.64
C PRO A 410 -27.13 23.12 -9.76
N ALA A 411 -26.73 23.68 -10.90
CA ALA A 411 -26.87 25.07 -11.26
C ALA A 411 -27.62 25.20 -12.58
N TRP A 412 -28.42 26.23 -12.73
CA TRP A 412 -29.21 26.53 -13.92
C TRP A 412 -28.96 27.98 -14.39
N TYR A 413 -29.04 28.19 -15.66
CA TYR A 413 -28.80 29.49 -16.30
C TYR A 413 -30.02 29.90 -17.12
N ASP A 414 -30.35 31.20 -17.06
CA ASP A 414 -31.28 31.82 -18.03
C ASP A 414 -30.52 32.29 -19.26
N LYS A 415 -31.25 32.94 -20.20
CA LYS A 415 -30.68 33.50 -21.43
C LYS A 415 -29.63 34.60 -21.18
N ASP A 416 -29.68 35.25 -20.04
CA ASP A 416 -28.80 36.36 -19.67
C ASP A 416 -27.62 35.87 -18.81
N ASN A 417 -27.42 34.53 -18.70
CA ASN A 417 -26.40 33.82 -17.92
C ASN A 417 -26.47 34.08 -16.40
N ASN A 418 -27.63 34.49 -15.87
CA ASN A 418 -27.83 34.54 -14.43
C ASN A 418 -27.80 33.13 -13.85
N ILE A 419 -27.15 32.95 -12.68
CA ILE A 419 -26.90 31.65 -12.06
C ILE A 419 -27.94 31.39 -10.97
N TYR A 420 -28.56 30.23 -11.01
CA TYR A 420 -29.55 29.75 -10.05
C TYR A 420 -29.19 28.38 -9.53
N VAL A 421 -28.94 28.24 -8.24
CA VAL A 421 -28.51 26.98 -7.60
C VAL A 421 -29.61 26.40 -6.72
N GLY A 422 -29.86 25.10 -6.87
CA GLY A 422 -30.83 24.35 -6.08
C GLY A 422 -30.78 22.87 -6.41
N LYS A 423 -31.51 22.04 -5.64
CA LYS A 423 -31.46 20.58 -5.78
C LYS A 423 -32.03 20.06 -7.09
N ASN A 424 -33.00 20.76 -7.62
CA ASN A 424 -33.66 20.45 -8.88
C ASN A 424 -34.35 21.70 -9.47
N LEU A 425 -34.80 21.60 -10.71
CA LEU A 425 -35.43 22.74 -11.43
C LEU A 425 -36.65 23.31 -10.73
N SER A 426 -37.45 22.46 -10.09
CA SER A 426 -38.68 22.91 -9.36
C SER A 426 -38.30 23.75 -8.12
N GLU A 427 -37.33 23.30 -7.34
CA GLU A 427 -36.81 24.05 -6.20
C GLU A 427 -36.16 25.38 -6.63
N VAL A 428 -35.36 25.38 -7.69
CA VAL A 428 -34.77 26.58 -8.26
C VAL A 428 -35.84 27.61 -8.59
N ARG A 429 -36.90 27.19 -9.35
CA ARG A 429 -37.98 28.10 -9.68
C ARG A 429 -38.70 28.68 -8.47
N LYS A 430 -38.95 27.84 -7.46
CA LYS A 430 -39.58 28.28 -6.20
C LYS A 430 -38.65 29.22 -5.40
N LYS A 431 -37.39 28.84 -5.24
CA LYS A 431 -36.37 29.60 -4.45
C LYS A 431 -36.16 31.02 -4.99
N TYR A 432 -36.05 31.13 -6.31
CA TYR A 432 -35.74 32.40 -7.00
C TYR A 432 -36.97 33.05 -7.64
N LYS A 433 -38.17 32.52 -7.43
CA LYS A 433 -39.45 33.03 -7.95
C LYS A 433 -39.44 33.18 -9.50
N ILE A 434 -38.88 32.21 -10.19
CA ILE A 434 -38.73 32.24 -11.67
C ILE A 434 -39.97 31.66 -12.35
N SER A 435 -40.55 32.42 -13.29
CA SER A 435 -41.70 31.99 -14.09
C SER A 435 -41.36 30.75 -14.95
N GLU A 436 -42.33 29.86 -15.12
CA GLU A 436 -42.17 28.66 -15.99
C GLU A 436 -41.90 29.04 -17.46
N LYS A 437 -42.29 30.24 -17.88
CA LYS A 437 -42.04 30.75 -19.23
C LYS A 437 -40.56 31.00 -19.50
N ILE A 438 -39.74 31.21 -18.44
CA ILE A 438 -38.29 31.41 -18.58
C ILE A 438 -37.61 30.07 -18.77
N LYS A 439 -36.97 29.88 -19.92
CA LYS A 439 -36.18 28.67 -20.17
C LYS A 439 -34.91 28.69 -19.31
N LEU A 440 -34.73 27.67 -18.48
CA LEU A 440 -33.51 27.44 -17.73
C LEU A 440 -32.74 26.24 -18.26
N THR A 441 -31.46 26.37 -18.38
CA THR A 441 -30.54 25.29 -18.82
C THR A 441 -29.62 24.89 -17.70
N GLN A 442 -29.59 23.63 -17.36
CA GLN A 442 -28.69 23.13 -16.32
C GLN A 442 -27.24 23.13 -16.81
N ASP A 443 -26.31 23.41 -15.91
CA ASP A 443 -24.87 23.33 -16.16
C ASP A 443 -24.51 22.00 -16.83
N GLN A 444 -23.60 22.03 -17.81
CA GLN A 444 -23.19 20.84 -18.57
C GLN A 444 -22.05 20.09 -17.89
N ASP A 445 -21.32 20.77 -17.02
CA ASP A 445 -20.20 20.19 -16.28
C ASP A 445 -20.66 19.26 -15.16
N VAL A 446 -19.77 18.39 -14.75
CA VAL A 446 -19.95 17.54 -13.59
C VAL A 446 -18.96 17.93 -12.49
N LEU A 447 -19.22 17.49 -11.26
CA LEU A 447 -18.32 17.68 -10.13
C LEU A 447 -17.13 16.74 -10.22
N ASP A 448 -15.99 17.18 -9.71
CA ASP A 448 -14.82 16.36 -9.46
C ASP A 448 -15.21 15.12 -8.64
N THR A 449 -14.68 13.94 -9.00
CA THR A 449 -14.96 12.69 -8.29
C THR A 449 -14.64 12.77 -6.77
N TRP A 450 -13.63 13.55 -6.40
CA TRP A 450 -13.27 13.76 -5.01
C TRP A 450 -14.31 14.56 -4.21
N PHE A 451 -15.16 15.34 -4.89
CA PHE A 451 -16.25 16.05 -4.24
C PHE A 451 -17.33 15.10 -3.68
N SER A 452 -17.59 14.01 -4.36
CA SER A 452 -18.47 12.95 -3.85
C SER A 452 -17.73 12.02 -2.88
N SER A 453 -16.50 11.61 -3.21
CA SER A 453 -15.72 10.66 -2.40
C SER A 453 -15.39 11.18 -1.00
N GLN A 454 -15.27 12.50 -0.80
CA GLN A 454 -15.04 13.09 0.52
C GLN A 454 -16.24 12.91 1.49
N LEU A 455 -17.40 12.55 0.98
CA LEU A 455 -18.62 12.32 1.78
C LEU A 455 -18.73 10.88 2.28
N TRP A 456 -17.79 10.02 1.90
CA TRP A 456 -17.84 8.57 2.05
C TRP A 456 -18.12 8.10 3.47
N THR A 457 -17.50 8.73 4.49
CA THR A 457 -17.58 8.29 5.89
C THR A 457 -18.94 8.45 6.53
N PHE A 458 -19.82 9.26 5.99
CA PHE A 458 -21.14 9.52 6.60
C PHE A 458 -22.31 9.29 5.63
N VAL A 459 -22.12 9.53 4.32
CA VAL A 459 -23.19 9.25 3.34
C VAL A 459 -23.44 7.75 3.20
N THR A 460 -22.38 6.92 3.21
CA THR A 460 -22.53 5.46 3.22
C THR A 460 -23.31 4.93 4.42
N LEU A 461 -23.35 5.69 5.50
CA LEU A 461 -24.11 5.36 6.71
C LEU A 461 -25.54 5.95 6.72
N GLY A 462 -25.91 6.68 5.63
CA GLY A 462 -27.27 7.14 5.36
C GLY A 462 -27.54 8.62 5.58
N TRP A 463 -26.52 9.47 5.79
CA TRP A 463 -26.71 10.92 5.78
C TRP A 463 -27.24 11.42 4.42
N PRO A 464 -28.13 12.41 4.35
CA PRO A 464 -28.55 13.34 5.41
C PRO A 464 -29.59 12.81 6.40
N LYS A 465 -30.08 11.60 6.25
CA LYS A 465 -31.04 10.98 7.16
C LYS A 465 -30.36 10.58 8.48
N LYS A 466 -31.04 10.80 9.60
CA LYS A 466 -30.54 10.39 10.94
C LYS A 466 -30.73 8.89 11.17
N THR A 467 -29.96 8.05 10.49
CA THR A 467 -30.07 6.60 10.58
C THR A 467 -29.46 6.04 11.88
N LYS A 468 -29.91 4.85 12.30
CA LYS A 468 -29.31 4.12 13.42
C LYS A 468 -27.86 3.75 13.13
N ARG A 469 -27.55 3.43 11.88
CA ARG A 469 -26.22 3.06 11.38
C ARG A 469 -25.27 4.25 11.49
N LEU A 470 -25.67 5.44 11.05
CA LEU A 470 -24.89 6.68 11.22
C LEU A 470 -24.57 6.94 12.69
N LYS A 471 -25.60 6.92 13.56
CA LYS A 471 -25.42 7.15 15.00
C LYS A 471 -24.48 6.13 15.65
N LYS A 472 -24.42 4.89 15.15
CA LYS A 472 -23.65 3.81 15.76
C LYS A 472 -22.21 3.73 15.28
N PHE A 473 -21.98 3.91 13.97
CA PHE A 473 -20.71 3.62 13.33
C PHE A 473 -19.92 4.86 12.91
N HIS A 474 -20.50 6.04 13.02
CA HIS A 474 -19.77 7.30 12.91
C HIS A 474 -19.29 7.76 14.29
N PRO A 475 -18.05 8.28 14.43
CA PRO A 475 -17.00 8.31 13.40
C PRO A 475 -16.38 6.94 13.12
N THR A 476 -15.83 6.77 11.93
CA THR A 476 -15.02 5.61 11.55
C THR A 476 -13.90 5.34 12.57
N SER A 477 -13.70 4.11 13.00
CA SER A 477 -12.68 3.78 14.02
C SER A 477 -11.27 3.97 13.49
N VAL A 478 -11.00 3.43 12.30
CA VAL A 478 -9.73 3.59 11.59
C VAL A 478 -9.97 3.68 10.09
N LEU A 479 -9.27 4.60 9.45
CA LEU A 479 -9.13 4.67 8.01
C LEU A 479 -7.77 4.09 7.63
N VAL A 480 -7.74 3.16 6.66
CA VAL A 480 -6.50 2.58 6.15
C VAL A 480 -6.31 3.05 4.71
N THR A 481 -5.20 3.70 4.41
CA THR A 481 -4.99 4.32 3.10
C THR A 481 -3.52 4.39 2.71
N GLY A 482 -3.23 4.52 1.41
CA GLY A 482 -1.92 4.89 0.92
C GLY A 482 -1.61 6.37 1.18
N PHE A 483 -0.34 6.71 1.21
CA PHE A 483 0.08 8.11 1.45
C PHE A 483 -0.27 9.05 0.28
N ASP A 484 -0.45 8.51 -0.91
CA ASP A 484 -0.72 9.24 -2.16
C ASP A 484 -2.10 9.91 -2.18
N ILE A 485 -3.04 9.47 -1.34
CA ILE A 485 -4.38 10.10 -1.25
C ILE A 485 -4.66 10.79 0.09
N ILE A 486 -3.62 11.10 0.89
CA ILE A 486 -3.79 11.84 2.14
C ILE A 486 -4.45 13.19 1.89
N PHE A 487 -3.98 13.93 0.90
CA PHE A 487 -4.56 15.24 0.57
C PHE A 487 -5.87 15.11 -0.20
N PHE A 488 -5.90 14.28 -1.24
CA PHE A 488 -7.09 14.15 -2.10
C PHE A 488 -8.33 13.67 -1.35
N TRP A 489 -8.15 12.78 -0.39
CA TRP A 489 -9.25 12.08 0.26
C TRP A 489 -9.31 12.34 1.76
N VAL A 490 -8.22 12.03 2.49
CA VAL A 490 -8.21 12.15 3.96
C VAL A 490 -8.46 13.59 4.41
N ALA A 491 -7.71 14.56 3.89
CA ALA A 491 -7.84 15.95 4.25
C ALA A 491 -9.23 16.52 3.91
N ARG A 492 -9.76 16.17 2.73
CA ARG A 492 -11.08 16.60 2.28
C ARG A 492 -12.21 16.00 3.12
N MET A 493 -12.11 14.71 3.49
CA MET A 493 -13.05 14.09 4.43
C MET A 493 -13.05 14.80 5.78
N ILE A 494 -11.89 15.17 6.31
CA ILE A 494 -11.79 15.91 7.58
C ILE A 494 -12.49 17.26 7.47
N MET A 495 -12.21 18.04 6.43
CA MET A 495 -12.80 19.35 6.20
C MET A 495 -14.32 19.27 6.11
N ILE A 496 -14.84 18.41 5.24
CA ILE A 496 -16.27 18.35 4.94
C ILE A 496 -17.09 17.76 6.10
N THR A 497 -16.55 16.73 6.76
CA THR A 497 -17.25 16.13 7.91
C THR A 497 -17.31 17.10 9.06
N LYS A 498 -16.22 17.81 9.36
CA LYS A 498 -16.24 18.87 10.39
C LYS A 498 -17.26 19.95 10.06
N LYS A 499 -17.37 20.36 8.79
CA LYS A 499 -18.32 21.38 8.34
C LYS A 499 -19.78 20.95 8.49
N PHE A 500 -20.15 19.74 8.09
CA PHE A 500 -21.55 19.29 8.03
C PHE A 500 -22.05 18.55 9.27
N LEU A 501 -21.17 17.84 9.99
CA LEU A 501 -21.54 17.08 11.18
C LEU A 501 -21.01 17.70 12.49
N ASN A 502 -20.05 18.62 12.39
CA ASN A 502 -19.27 19.14 13.52
C ASN A 502 -18.53 18.05 14.32
N GLU A 503 -18.24 16.92 13.69
CA GLU A 503 -17.57 15.75 14.24
C GLU A 503 -16.31 15.43 13.43
N VAL A 504 -15.48 14.47 13.89
CA VAL A 504 -14.38 13.93 13.12
C VAL A 504 -14.86 12.79 12.21
N PRO A 505 -14.34 12.63 10.97
CA PRO A 505 -14.75 11.53 10.11
C PRO A 505 -14.23 10.17 10.60
N PHE A 506 -13.08 10.16 11.25
CA PHE A 506 -12.40 8.97 11.77
C PHE A 506 -11.47 9.33 12.93
N LYS A 507 -11.18 8.36 13.80
CA LYS A 507 -10.30 8.55 14.97
C LYS A 507 -8.84 8.38 14.63
N GLU A 508 -8.51 7.40 13.80
CA GLU A 508 -7.14 7.06 13.42
C GLU A 508 -7.05 6.88 11.89
N VAL A 509 -5.91 7.26 11.31
CA VAL A 509 -5.57 7.05 9.90
C VAL A 509 -4.27 6.27 9.86
N TYR A 510 -4.35 4.99 9.50
CA TYR A 510 -3.17 4.20 9.25
C TYR A 510 -2.75 4.37 7.79
N VAL A 511 -1.60 4.98 7.59
CA VAL A 511 -1.02 5.27 6.28
C VAL A 511 0.03 4.22 5.95
N HIS A 512 -0.27 3.39 4.96
CA HIS A 512 0.65 2.34 4.51
C HIS A 512 1.48 2.79 3.30
N GLY A 513 2.58 2.06 3.06
CA GLY A 513 3.45 2.25 1.89
C GLY A 513 2.80 1.74 0.59
N LEU A 514 3.37 2.15 -0.54
CA LEU A 514 2.93 1.69 -1.86
C LEU A 514 3.66 0.41 -2.26
N VAL A 515 2.88 -0.54 -2.79
CA VAL A 515 3.45 -1.78 -3.33
C VAL A 515 4.11 -1.49 -4.68
N ARG A 516 5.38 -1.87 -4.78
CA ARG A 516 6.23 -1.75 -5.96
C ARG A 516 6.54 -3.12 -6.53
N ASP A 517 6.95 -3.16 -7.79
CA ASP A 517 7.44 -4.37 -8.43
C ASP A 517 8.81 -4.82 -7.89
N GLY A 518 9.34 -5.94 -8.39
CA GLY A 518 10.63 -6.47 -7.97
C GLY A 518 11.83 -5.54 -8.20
N ASP A 519 11.71 -4.61 -9.15
CA ASP A 519 12.71 -3.59 -9.47
C ASP A 519 12.49 -2.27 -8.69
N GLY A 520 11.55 -2.24 -7.75
CA GLY A 520 11.23 -1.07 -6.94
C GLY A 520 10.44 0.02 -7.68
N GLN A 521 9.83 -0.28 -8.86
CA GLN A 521 9.06 0.71 -9.61
C GLN A 521 7.58 0.67 -9.22
N LYS A 522 6.91 1.84 -9.29
CA LYS A 522 5.47 1.94 -9.11
C LYS A 522 4.76 1.10 -10.17
N MET A 523 3.87 0.21 -9.73
CA MET A 523 3.03 -0.59 -10.61
C MET A 523 1.99 0.31 -11.30
N SER A 524 1.95 0.28 -12.64
CA SER A 524 0.95 1.01 -13.43
C SER A 524 0.62 0.28 -14.72
N LYS A 525 -0.62 0.46 -15.21
CA LYS A 525 -1.04 -0.13 -16.51
C LYS A 525 -0.19 0.40 -17.66
N SER A 526 0.18 1.68 -17.61
CA SER A 526 1.02 2.32 -18.63
C SER A 526 2.42 1.73 -18.74
N LYS A 527 2.96 1.17 -17.65
CA LYS A 527 4.27 0.51 -17.62
C LYS A 527 4.20 -1.00 -17.89
N GLY A 528 3.00 -1.58 -17.94
CA GLY A 528 2.81 -3.02 -18.15
C GLY A 528 3.39 -3.90 -17.02
N ASN A 529 3.60 -3.36 -15.82
CA ASN A 529 4.16 -4.09 -14.68
C ASN A 529 3.14 -4.42 -13.59
N ILE A 530 1.84 -4.25 -13.88
CA ILE A 530 0.77 -4.63 -12.96
C ILE A 530 0.65 -6.15 -12.86
N ILE A 531 0.49 -6.63 -11.64
CA ILE A 531 0.11 -8.01 -11.32
C ILE A 531 -1.28 -7.97 -10.69
N ASP A 532 -2.20 -8.79 -11.20
CA ASP A 532 -3.51 -9.02 -10.61
C ASP A 532 -3.34 -9.99 -9.42
N PRO A 533 -3.87 -9.68 -8.24
CA PRO A 533 -3.84 -10.61 -7.10
C PRO A 533 -4.38 -12.01 -7.43
N ILE A 534 -5.34 -12.11 -8.32
CA ILE A 534 -5.92 -13.40 -8.74
C ILE A 534 -4.90 -14.25 -9.49
N ASP A 535 -3.99 -13.63 -10.25
CA ASP A 535 -2.93 -14.36 -10.95
C ASP A 535 -1.92 -14.99 -9.97
N ILE A 536 -1.73 -14.39 -8.80
CA ILE A 536 -0.95 -14.97 -7.69
C ILE A 536 -1.73 -16.12 -7.01
N ILE A 537 -3.02 -15.90 -6.76
CA ILE A 537 -3.87 -16.87 -6.06
C ILE A 537 -4.05 -18.13 -6.89
N ASP A 538 -4.46 -17.98 -8.14
CA ASP A 538 -4.87 -19.08 -9.02
C ASP A 538 -3.74 -19.59 -9.91
N GLY A 539 -2.66 -18.82 -10.07
CA GLY A 539 -1.63 -19.02 -11.07
C GLY A 539 -2.08 -18.55 -12.46
N ILE A 540 -1.11 -18.24 -13.31
CA ILE A 540 -1.36 -17.82 -14.69
C ILE A 540 -0.22 -18.30 -15.60
N GLU A 541 -0.54 -18.80 -16.77
CA GLU A 541 0.41 -19.16 -17.80
C GLU A 541 1.08 -17.92 -18.41
N LEU A 542 2.34 -18.07 -18.85
CA LEU A 542 3.14 -16.96 -19.38
C LEU A 542 2.44 -16.23 -20.54
N SER A 543 1.81 -16.96 -21.46
CA SER A 543 1.11 -16.38 -22.61
C SER A 543 -0.01 -15.43 -22.19
N LYS A 544 -0.84 -15.87 -21.26
CA LYS A 544 -1.95 -15.06 -20.71
C LYS A 544 -1.45 -13.89 -19.88
N LEU A 545 -0.35 -14.06 -19.14
CA LEU A 545 0.27 -12.98 -18.38
C LEU A 545 0.81 -11.88 -19.30
N ILE A 546 1.46 -12.26 -20.41
CA ILE A 546 1.92 -11.32 -21.43
C ILE A 546 0.72 -10.56 -22.01
N GLU A 547 -0.32 -11.26 -22.44
CA GLU A 547 -1.55 -10.64 -22.96
C GLU A 547 -2.15 -9.61 -22.00
N LYS A 548 -2.27 -9.95 -20.71
CA LYS A 548 -2.75 -9.03 -19.69
C LYS A 548 -1.85 -7.80 -19.52
N ARG A 549 -0.53 -7.98 -19.51
CA ARG A 549 0.44 -6.90 -19.28
C ARG A 549 0.61 -5.99 -20.50
N THR A 550 0.31 -6.48 -21.71
CA THR A 550 0.37 -5.69 -22.96
C THR A 550 -0.99 -5.12 -23.39
N SER A 551 -2.09 -5.59 -22.80
CA SER A 551 -3.41 -5.06 -23.12
C SER A 551 -3.60 -3.63 -22.60
N GLY A 552 -4.04 -2.71 -23.49
CA GLY A 552 -4.39 -1.33 -23.11
C GLY A 552 -3.21 -0.42 -22.80
N LEU A 553 -2.05 -0.68 -23.38
CA LEU A 553 -0.88 0.18 -23.25
C LEU A 553 -1.16 1.58 -23.80
N MET A 554 -0.67 2.60 -23.11
CA MET A 554 -0.72 3.99 -23.59
C MET A 554 0.25 4.26 -24.74
N ASN A 555 1.38 3.52 -24.77
CA ASN A 555 2.38 3.61 -25.82
C ASN A 555 2.65 2.20 -26.39
N PRO A 556 2.14 1.87 -27.57
CA PRO A 556 2.36 0.57 -28.20
C PRO A 556 3.83 0.21 -28.42
N LYS A 557 4.71 1.20 -28.58
CA LYS A 557 6.17 1.00 -28.75
C LYS A 557 6.85 0.33 -27.56
N GLN A 558 6.19 0.26 -26.40
CA GLN A 558 6.72 -0.40 -25.20
C GLN A 558 6.39 -1.89 -25.13
N GLU A 559 5.55 -2.42 -26.03
CA GLU A 559 5.06 -3.80 -25.98
C GLU A 559 6.18 -4.83 -25.98
N GLU A 560 7.11 -4.72 -26.91
CA GLU A 560 8.26 -5.64 -26.98
C GLU A 560 9.11 -5.65 -25.72
N LYS A 561 9.35 -4.46 -25.14
CA LYS A 561 10.08 -4.34 -23.88
C LYS A 561 9.34 -5.00 -22.71
N ILE A 562 8.03 -4.86 -22.67
CA ILE A 562 7.18 -5.47 -21.62
C ILE A 562 7.17 -6.98 -21.78
N ILE A 563 7.06 -7.50 -23.01
CA ILE A 563 7.14 -8.93 -23.30
C ILE A 563 8.48 -9.51 -22.82
N ALA A 564 9.59 -8.87 -23.20
CA ALA A 564 10.93 -9.30 -22.82
C ALA A 564 11.12 -9.30 -21.29
N SER A 565 10.68 -8.24 -20.61
CA SER A 565 10.74 -8.14 -19.15
C SER A 565 9.87 -9.21 -18.49
N THR A 566 8.66 -9.45 -18.99
CA THR A 566 7.74 -10.46 -18.44
C THR A 566 8.32 -11.87 -18.58
N LYS A 567 8.91 -12.21 -19.73
CA LYS A 567 9.59 -13.51 -19.94
C LYS A 567 10.78 -13.70 -19.01
N LYS A 568 11.52 -12.62 -18.73
CA LYS A 568 12.68 -12.67 -17.82
C LYS A 568 12.24 -12.87 -16.38
N GLU A 569 11.21 -12.14 -15.93
CA GLU A 569 10.72 -12.16 -14.56
C GLU A 569 9.92 -13.43 -14.24
N PHE A 570 9.12 -13.91 -15.20
CA PHE A 570 8.21 -15.05 -15.05
C PHE A 570 8.37 -16.07 -16.20
N PRO A 571 9.50 -16.76 -16.32
CA PRO A 571 9.77 -17.61 -17.48
C PRO A 571 8.74 -18.73 -17.69
N ASN A 572 8.09 -19.19 -16.63
CA ASN A 572 7.07 -20.25 -16.63
C ASN A 572 5.66 -19.72 -16.25
N GLY A 573 5.44 -18.41 -16.32
CA GLY A 573 4.25 -17.79 -15.74
C GLY A 573 4.32 -17.74 -14.22
N ILE A 574 3.16 -17.62 -13.56
CA ILE A 574 3.07 -17.53 -12.09
C ILE A 574 2.38 -18.78 -11.58
N ALA A 575 3.01 -19.48 -10.63
CA ALA A 575 2.42 -20.65 -9.97
C ALA A 575 1.23 -20.24 -9.06
N SER A 576 0.33 -21.16 -8.78
CA SER A 576 -0.75 -20.94 -7.82
C SER A 576 -0.22 -21.03 -6.39
N TYR A 577 -0.39 -19.95 -5.62
CA TYR A 577 0.04 -19.87 -4.21
C TYR A 577 -1.13 -19.95 -3.22
N GLY A 578 -2.34 -19.61 -3.67
CA GLY A 578 -3.52 -19.50 -2.80
C GLY A 578 -3.61 -18.18 -2.05
N THR A 579 -4.82 -17.88 -1.59
CA THR A 579 -5.13 -16.60 -0.94
C THR A 579 -4.42 -16.44 0.40
N ASP A 580 -4.37 -17.47 1.23
CA ASP A 580 -3.79 -17.38 2.58
C ASP A 580 -2.28 -17.11 2.56
N ALA A 581 -1.54 -17.74 1.63
CA ALA A 581 -0.11 -17.49 1.48
C ALA A 581 0.15 -16.04 1.03
N MET A 582 -0.66 -15.51 0.11
CA MET A 582 -0.56 -14.13 -0.35
C MET A 582 -0.87 -13.14 0.78
N ARG A 583 -1.96 -13.36 1.53
CA ARG A 583 -2.35 -12.51 2.67
C ARG A 583 -1.26 -12.48 3.74
N PHE A 584 -0.70 -13.64 4.07
CA PHE A 584 0.38 -13.75 5.05
C PHE A 584 1.64 -13.01 4.58
N THR A 585 1.95 -13.10 3.27
CA THR A 585 3.03 -12.32 2.65
C THR A 585 2.79 -10.82 2.80
N PHE A 586 1.60 -10.34 2.47
CA PHE A 586 1.25 -8.93 2.61
C PHE A 586 1.41 -8.43 4.04
N CYS A 587 0.90 -9.18 5.02
CA CYS A 587 1.05 -8.81 6.43
C CYS A 587 2.52 -8.76 6.86
N SER A 588 3.35 -9.72 6.42
CA SER A 588 4.78 -9.75 6.74
C SER A 588 5.58 -8.58 6.14
N LEU A 589 5.06 -7.95 5.09
CA LEU A 589 5.67 -6.79 4.43
C LEU A 589 5.21 -5.45 5.02
N ALA A 590 4.17 -5.44 5.85
CA ALA A 590 3.57 -4.23 6.39
C ALA A 590 4.37 -3.68 7.59
N SER A 591 5.60 -3.24 7.33
CA SER A 591 6.57 -2.75 8.34
C SER A 591 6.52 -1.25 8.62
N GLY A 592 5.59 -0.50 7.96
CA GLY A 592 5.52 0.96 8.06
C GLY A 592 6.51 1.70 7.15
N SER A 593 7.19 1.01 6.24
CA SER A 593 8.04 1.62 5.21
C SER A 593 7.21 2.31 4.14
N ARG A 594 7.78 3.35 3.49
CA ARG A 594 7.13 4.11 2.42
C ARG A 594 6.91 3.27 1.17
N ASP A 595 7.85 2.40 0.85
CA ASP A 595 7.84 1.53 -0.32
C ASP A 595 7.88 0.06 0.11
N ILE A 596 7.05 -0.76 -0.50
CA ILE A 596 6.90 -2.18 -0.19
C ILE A 596 7.27 -2.96 -1.45
N ASN A 597 8.46 -3.55 -1.45
CA ASN A 597 8.92 -4.38 -2.55
C ASN A 597 8.30 -5.77 -2.44
N PHE A 598 7.45 -6.10 -3.39
CA PHE A 598 6.79 -7.41 -3.44
C PHE A 598 7.72 -8.43 -4.08
N ASP A 599 8.15 -9.42 -3.27
CA ASP A 599 9.00 -10.53 -3.72
C ASP A 599 8.20 -11.84 -3.73
N ILE A 600 8.08 -12.43 -4.92
CA ILE A 600 7.34 -13.68 -5.13
C ILE A 600 7.99 -14.88 -4.42
N LYS A 601 9.30 -14.84 -4.14
CA LYS A 601 9.99 -15.91 -3.40
C LYS A 601 9.49 -16.06 -1.98
N ARG A 602 9.02 -14.98 -1.36
CA ARG A 602 8.40 -15.05 -0.03
C ARG A 602 7.09 -15.83 -0.01
N LEU A 603 6.35 -15.80 -1.12
CA LEU A 603 5.10 -16.57 -1.26
C LEU A 603 5.35 -18.08 -1.14
N GLU A 604 6.44 -18.60 -1.69
CA GLU A 604 6.81 -20.02 -1.54
C GLU A 604 7.02 -20.40 -0.08
N GLY A 605 7.73 -19.58 0.67
CA GLY A 605 7.92 -19.78 2.11
C GLY A 605 6.59 -19.90 2.86
N TYR A 606 5.66 -19.00 2.59
CA TYR A 606 4.36 -19.00 3.28
C TYR A 606 3.38 -20.04 2.73
N ARG A 607 3.49 -20.45 1.47
CA ARG A 607 2.81 -21.65 0.97
C ARG A 607 3.29 -22.91 1.72
N ASN A 608 4.59 -23.03 1.98
CA ASN A 608 5.14 -24.12 2.78
C ASN A 608 4.66 -24.04 4.23
N PHE A 609 4.45 -22.85 4.77
CA PHE A 609 3.82 -22.66 6.07
C PHE A 609 2.37 -23.18 6.10
N CYS A 610 1.57 -22.91 5.06
CA CYS A 610 0.23 -23.51 4.90
C CYS A 610 0.30 -25.05 4.92
N ASN A 611 1.25 -25.64 4.20
CA ASN A 611 1.44 -27.09 4.19
C ASN A 611 1.87 -27.63 5.57
N LYS A 612 2.72 -26.90 6.29
CA LYS A 612 3.12 -27.28 7.67
C LYS A 612 1.92 -27.27 8.61
N LEU A 613 1.09 -26.20 8.54
CA LEU A 613 -0.14 -26.08 9.32
C LEU A 613 -1.12 -27.24 9.02
N TRP A 614 -1.30 -27.56 7.74
CA TRP A 614 -2.14 -28.66 7.30
C TRP A 614 -1.67 -30.02 7.83
N ASN A 615 -0.37 -30.31 7.69
CA ASN A 615 0.21 -31.58 8.12
C ASN A 615 0.21 -31.75 9.64
N ALA A 616 0.48 -30.69 10.41
CA ALA A 616 0.38 -30.71 11.85
C ALA A 616 -1.04 -31.01 12.32
N SER A 617 -2.03 -30.38 11.70
CA SER A 617 -3.45 -30.60 12.01
C SER A 617 -3.93 -31.99 11.61
N LYS A 618 -3.43 -32.52 10.48
CA LYS A 618 -3.68 -33.90 10.04
C LYS A 618 -3.15 -34.91 11.06
N PHE A 619 -1.94 -34.70 11.56
CA PHE A 619 -1.37 -35.52 12.62
C PHE A 619 -2.25 -35.51 13.86
N ILE A 620 -2.68 -34.34 14.35
CA ILE A 620 -3.55 -34.21 15.53
C ILE A 620 -4.86 -34.93 15.30
N LYS A 621 -5.50 -34.76 14.12
CA LYS A 621 -6.74 -35.46 13.78
C LYS A 621 -6.60 -36.98 13.86
N ILE A 622 -5.47 -37.53 13.37
CA ILE A 622 -5.18 -38.96 13.40
C ILE A 622 -4.97 -39.44 14.84
N GLN A 623 -4.14 -38.73 15.63
CA GLN A 623 -3.84 -39.13 17.02
C GLN A 623 -5.03 -39.03 17.96
N CYS A 624 -5.96 -38.10 17.65
CA CYS A 624 -7.15 -37.88 18.44
C CYS A 624 -8.41 -38.53 17.85
N LYS A 625 -8.27 -39.45 16.86
CA LYS A 625 -9.37 -40.25 16.37
C LYS A 625 -9.98 -41.06 17.55
N ASP A 626 -11.27 -41.09 17.61
CA ASP A 626 -12.04 -41.78 18.66
C ASP A 626 -11.77 -41.33 20.12
N PHE A 627 -11.20 -40.10 20.26
CA PHE A 627 -10.95 -39.47 21.56
C PHE A 627 -12.13 -38.61 22.02
N ASP A 628 -12.77 -39.00 23.14
CA ASP A 628 -13.74 -38.15 23.83
C ASP A 628 -13.03 -37.06 24.65
N ASN A 629 -13.08 -35.83 24.19
CA ASN A 629 -12.43 -34.69 24.82
C ASN A 629 -13.18 -34.21 26.08
N LYS A 630 -12.83 -34.76 27.25
CA LYS A 630 -13.39 -34.31 28.53
C LYS A 630 -12.83 -32.99 29.05
N GLY A 631 -11.88 -32.37 28.31
CA GLY A 631 -11.29 -31.04 28.61
C GLY A 631 -10.31 -31.02 29.78
N VAL A 632 -9.83 -32.17 30.23
CA VAL A 632 -8.81 -32.26 31.27
C VAL A 632 -7.44 -32.21 30.61
N LEU A 633 -6.76 -31.07 30.77
CA LEU A 633 -5.45 -30.81 30.17
C LEU A 633 -4.33 -31.47 30.97
N SER A 634 -3.26 -31.85 30.29
CA SER A 634 -2.00 -32.28 30.92
C SER A 634 -1.32 -31.13 31.69
N LYS A 635 -0.67 -31.50 32.78
CA LYS A 635 0.13 -30.56 33.64
C LYS A 635 1.60 -30.87 33.60
N ASN A 636 2.07 -31.68 32.66
CA ASN A 636 3.49 -31.94 32.48
C ASN A 636 4.23 -30.67 32.04
N SER A 637 5.51 -30.64 32.26
CA SER A 637 6.33 -29.44 32.03
C SER A 637 6.24 -28.93 30.60
N GLU A 638 6.22 -29.82 29.60
CA GLU A 638 6.12 -29.49 28.18
C GLU A 638 4.77 -28.86 27.82
N ASP A 639 3.69 -29.38 28.42
CA ASP A 639 2.33 -28.91 28.17
C ASP A 639 2.11 -27.53 28.81
N LEU A 640 2.68 -27.31 29.98
CA LEU A 640 2.66 -25.99 30.63
C LEU A 640 3.57 -25.00 29.92
N TRP A 641 4.73 -25.46 29.41
CA TRP A 641 5.65 -24.62 28.62
C TRP A 641 4.96 -24.09 27.35
N ILE A 642 4.39 -24.96 26.53
CA ILE A 642 3.72 -24.53 25.28
C ILE A 642 2.54 -23.61 25.56
N LYS A 643 1.77 -23.87 26.63
CA LYS A 643 0.70 -23.01 27.10
C LYS A 643 1.21 -21.61 27.45
N ASN A 644 2.38 -21.51 28.09
CA ASN A 644 3.02 -20.24 28.40
C ASN A 644 3.49 -19.53 27.13
N GLU A 645 4.06 -20.25 26.18
CA GLU A 645 4.53 -19.67 24.91
C GLU A 645 3.38 -19.15 24.06
N ILE A 646 2.24 -19.86 23.94
CA ILE A 646 1.09 -19.32 23.21
C ILE A 646 0.50 -18.11 23.93
N ASN A 647 0.47 -18.09 25.26
CA ASN A 647 0.00 -16.91 26.00
C ASN A 647 0.86 -15.66 25.70
N LYS A 648 2.18 -15.80 25.65
CA LYS A 648 3.09 -14.69 25.23
C LYS A 648 2.77 -14.25 23.80
N THR A 649 2.65 -15.21 22.89
CA THR A 649 2.34 -14.93 21.49
C THR A 649 1.01 -14.19 21.32
N ILE A 650 -0.03 -14.57 22.09
CA ILE A 650 -1.33 -13.88 22.07
C ILE A 650 -1.20 -12.41 22.52
N VAL A 651 -0.40 -12.16 23.56
CA VAL A 651 -0.14 -10.80 24.05
C VAL A 651 0.62 -9.98 22.99
N ASP A 652 1.71 -10.54 22.47
CA ASP A 652 2.56 -9.87 21.49
C ASP A 652 1.79 -9.61 20.19
N PHE A 653 1.05 -10.60 19.69
CA PHE A 653 0.18 -10.47 18.52
C PHE A 653 -0.84 -9.35 18.70
N SER A 654 -1.55 -9.34 19.83
CA SER A 654 -2.54 -8.30 20.13
C SER A 654 -1.90 -6.92 20.16
N LYS A 655 -0.78 -6.75 20.85
CA LYS A 655 -0.02 -5.50 20.92
C LYS A 655 0.41 -5.02 19.54
N HIS A 656 0.90 -5.92 18.70
CA HIS A 656 1.36 -5.60 17.36
C HIS A 656 0.22 -5.22 16.41
N ILE A 657 -0.91 -5.95 16.43
CA ILE A 657 -2.09 -5.56 15.64
C ILE A 657 -2.64 -4.20 16.08
N GLU A 658 -2.73 -3.94 17.38
CA GLU A 658 -3.25 -2.67 17.92
C GLU A 658 -2.31 -1.48 17.66
N SER A 659 -1.03 -1.74 17.39
CA SER A 659 -0.06 -0.73 16.97
C SER A 659 0.20 -0.72 15.45
N TYR A 660 -0.60 -1.41 14.67
CA TYR A 660 -0.49 -1.52 13.21
C TYR A 660 0.85 -2.10 12.72
N ARG A 661 1.53 -2.88 13.57
CA ARG A 661 2.76 -3.62 13.22
C ARG A 661 2.38 -5.05 12.78
N PHE A 662 1.72 -5.13 11.63
CA PHE A 662 1.27 -6.42 11.06
C PHE A 662 2.44 -7.37 10.78
N ASP A 663 3.60 -6.83 10.42
CA ASP A 663 4.85 -7.56 10.23
C ASP A 663 5.24 -8.33 11.50
N LEU A 664 5.28 -7.66 12.64
CA LEU A 664 5.65 -8.27 13.92
C LEU A 664 4.55 -9.23 14.43
N ALA A 665 3.28 -8.91 14.21
CA ALA A 665 2.19 -9.83 14.55
C ALA A 665 2.31 -11.13 13.74
N THR A 666 2.57 -11.02 12.43
CA THR A 666 2.75 -12.14 11.53
C THR A 666 3.96 -13.00 11.94
N GLN A 667 5.09 -12.34 12.26
CA GLN A 667 6.31 -13.02 12.71
C GLN A 667 6.08 -13.78 14.02
N SER A 668 5.45 -13.17 15.01
CA SER A 668 5.20 -13.81 16.31
C SER A 668 4.29 -15.05 16.19
N ALA A 669 3.28 -14.99 15.31
CA ALA A 669 2.41 -16.13 15.04
C ALA A 669 3.14 -17.25 14.29
N TYR A 670 4.00 -16.89 13.32
CA TYR A 670 4.82 -17.82 12.56
C TYR A 670 5.81 -18.56 13.47
N ASP A 671 6.62 -17.82 14.25
CA ASP A 671 7.64 -18.38 15.14
C ASP A 671 7.03 -19.32 16.18
N PHE A 672 5.88 -18.94 16.75
CA PHE A 672 5.17 -19.81 17.66
C PHE A 672 4.75 -21.11 16.98
N PHE A 673 4.04 -21.01 15.85
CA PHE A 673 3.46 -22.20 15.23
C PHE A 673 4.52 -23.10 14.60
N TRP A 674 5.49 -22.53 13.88
CA TRP A 674 6.52 -23.31 13.22
C TRP A 674 7.53 -23.87 14.21
N GLU A 675 8.22 -22.98 14.93
CA GLU A 675 9.36 -23.35 15.76
C GLU A 675 8.95 -24.03 17.08
N LYS A 676 7.98 -23.44 17.81
CA LYS A 676 7.65 -23.93 19.15
C LYS A 676 6.62 -25.07 19.13
N PHE A 677 5.54 -24.86 18.38
CA PHE A 677 4.46 -25.85 18.34
C PHE A 677 4.81 -27.06 17.49
N CYS A 678 5.23 -26.86 16.21
CA CYS A 678 5.49 -27.99 15.30
C CYS A 678 6.84 -28.66 15.60
N ASP A 679 7.94 -27.90 15.72
CA ASP A 679 9.28 -28.49 15.78
C ASP A 679 9.60 -29.06 17.18
N TRP A 680 8.88 -28.63 18.21
CA TRP A 680 9.10 -29.10 19.58
C TRP A 680 7.88 -29.77 20.20
N TYR A 681 6.76 -29.05 20.37
CA TYR A 681 5.68 -29.56 21.17
C TYR A 681 5.01 -30.82 20.56
N ILE A 682 4.76 -30.78 19.25
CA ILE A 682 4.23 -31.95 18.53
C ILE A 682 5.19 -33.14 18.65
N GLU A 683 6.50 -32.94 18.56
CA GLU A 683 7.49 -34.02 18.68
C GLU A 683 7.54 -34.57 20.11
N PHE A 684 7.46 -33.75 21.15
CA PHE A 684 7.30 -34.20 22.52
C PHE A 684 6.02 -35.03 22.70
N CYS A 685 4.90 -34.58 22.12
CA CYS A 685 3.65 -35.29 22.17
C CYS A 685 3.71 -36.66 21.46
N LYS A 686 4.35 -36.72 20.27
CA LYS A 686 4.53 -38.01 19.53
C LYS A 686 5.25 -39.03 20.39
N ILE A 687 6.32 -38.64 21.04
CA ILE A 687 7.12 -39.53 21.90
C ILE A 687 6.26 -40.06 23.04
N ARG A 688 5.60 -39.19 23.79
CA ARG A 688 4.77 -39.53 24.94
C ARG A 688 3.53 -40.38 24.56
N LEU A 689 2.89 -40.10 23.44
CA LEU A 689 1.72 -40.85 22.97
C LEU A 689 2.06 -42.27 22.50
N ASN A 690 3.29 -42.44 21.95
CA ASN A 690 3.78 -43.74 21.46
C ASN A 690 4.46 -44.58 22.56
N ASP A 691 4.85 -43.99 23.70
CA ASP A 691 5.49 -44.70 24.77
C ASP A 691 4.48 -45.62 25.52
N PRO A 692 4.73 -46.93 25.59
CA PRO A 692 3.86 -47.87 26.28
C PRO A 692 3.77 -47.65 27.81
N ASN A 693 4.76 -47.01 28.40
CA ASN A 693 4.80 -46.72 29.83
C ASN A 693 3.83 -45.61 30.25
N PHE A 694 3.35 -44.76 29.32
CA PHE A 694 2.34 -43.76 29.62
C PHE A 694 0.96 -44.41 29.74
N LYS A 695 0.29 -44.17 30.88
CA LYS A 695 -1.07 -44.62 31.11
C LYS A 695 -2.06 -43.96 30.12
N GLN A 696 -3.09 -44.68 29.74
CA GLN A 696 -4.11 -44.17 28.81
C GLN A 696 -4.75 -42.85 29.29
N SER A 697 -4.94 -42.71 30.63
CA SER A 697 -5.45 -41.46 31.23
C SER A 697 -4.52 -40.25 30.97
N GLU A 698 -3.19 -40.43 31.03
CA GLU A 698 -2.22 -39.37 30.73
C GLU A 698 -2.17 -39.06 29.23
N LYS A 699 -2.22 -40.09 28.37
CA LYS A 699 -2.32 -39.92 26.92
C LYS A 699 -3.56 -39.12 26.54
N ASN A 700 -4.68 -39.33 27.21
CA ASN A 700 -5.90 -38.58 27.00
C ASN A 700 -5.76 -37.09 27.39
N LYS A 701 -5.05 -36.81 28.48
CA LYS A 701 -4.74 -35.40 28.86
C LYS A 701 -3.83 -34.70 27.83
N ILE A 702 -2.84 -35.43 27.28
CA ILE A 702 -1.95 -34.92 26.23
C ILE A 702 -2.76 -34.61 24.96
N LYS A 703 -3.67 -35.52 24.55
CA LYS A 703 -4.58 -35.31 23.41
C LYS A 703 -5.45 -34.07 23.62
N ALA A 704 -6.01 -33.89 24.82
CA ALA A 704 -6.79 -32.69 25.15
C ALA A 704 -5.95 -31.41 25.04
N SER A 705 -4.69 -31.43 25.49
CA SER A 705 -3.77 -30.33 25.39
C SER A 705 -3.38 -30.00 23.94
N LEU A 706 -3.18 -31.01 23.09
CA LEU A 706 -2.95 -30.83 21.65
C LEU A 706 -4.12 -30.13 20.97
N ILE A 707 -5.36 -30.54 21.31
CA ILE A 707 -6.59 -29.95 20.75
C ILE A 707 -6.72 -28.50 21.21
N ASP A 708 -6.50 -28.20 22.50
CA ASP A 708 -6.53 -26.83 23.04
C ASP A 708 -5.48 -25.90 22.36
N MET A 709 -4.27 -26.44 22.12
CA MET A 709 -3.20 -25.66 21.49
C MET A 709 -3.47 -25.39 20.01
N ILE A 710 -3.93 -26.38 19.24
CA ILE A 710 -4.24 -26.17 17.83
C ILE A 710 -5.44 -25.24 17.65
N GLU A 711 -6.48 -25.36 18.48
CA GLU A 711 -7.65 -24.49 18.45
C GLU A 711 -7.25 -23.03 18.66
N LYS A 712 -6.47 -22.72 19.71
CA LYS A 712 -5.95 -21.38 19.98
C LYS A 712 -5.06 -20.87 18.85
N SER A 713 -4.23 -21.73 18.28
CA SER A 713 -3.36 -21.37 17.15
C SER A 713 -4.17 -21.01 15.90
N LEU A 714 -5.24 -21.76 15.61
CA LEU A 714 -6.12 -21.50 14.49
C LEU A 714 -6.85 -20.17 14.65
N ILE A 715 -7.37 -19.87 15.85
CA ILE A 715 -8.07 -18.60 16.13
C ILE A 715 -7.08 -17.43 16.02
N LEU A 716 -5.84 -17.58 16.50
CA LEU A 716 -4.78 -16.58 16.38
C LEU A 716 -4.41 -16.29 14.92
N LEU A 717 -4.31 -17.34 14.09
CA LEU A 717 -3.94 -17.25 12.68
C LEU A 717 -5.10 -16.83 11.77
N HIS A 718 -6.36 -17.02 12.20
CA HIS A 718 -7.54 -16.79 11.35
C HIS A 718 -7.62 -15.39 10.73
N PRO A 719 -7.28 -14.28 11.41
CA PRO A 719 -7.23 -12.97 10.77
C PRO A 719 -6.27 -12.90 9.58
N LEU A 720 -5.14 -13.61 9.65
CA LEU A 720 -4.10 -13.61 8.62
C LEU A 720 -4.41 -14.59 7.49
N MET A 721 -4.90 -15.80 7.84
CA MET A 721 -5.06 -16.95 6.95
C MET A 721 -6.47 -17.56 7.12
N PRO A 722 -7.53 -16.86 6.65
CA PRO A 722 -8.90 -17.23 7.00
C PRO A 722 -9.38 -18.56 6.41
N PHE A 723 -8.93 -18.95 5.22
CA PHE A 723 -9.47 -20.13 4.53
C PHE A 723 -8.93 -21.44 5.08
N ILE A 724 -7.62 -21.56 5.23
CA ILE A 724 -7.00 -22.78 5.76
C ILE A 724 -7.38 -23.01 7.21
N THR A 725 -7.48 -21.95 8.00
CA THR A 725 -7.87 -22.04 9.41
C THR A 725 -9.33 -22.44 9.57
N GLU A 726 -10.24 -21.95 8.71
CA GLU A 726 -11.63 -22.39 8.67
C GLU A 726 -11.72 -23.88 8.30
N GLU A 727 -11.05 -24.30 7.23
CA GLU A 727 -11.09 -25.71 6.79
C GLU A 727 -10.58 -26.66 7.87
N ILE A 728 -9.43 -26.33 8.48
CA ILE A 728 -8.86 -27.15 9.56
C ILE A 728 -9.79 -27.17 10.77
N TRP A 729 -10.34 -26.01 11.15
CA TRP A 729 -11.24 -25.90 12.30
C TRP A 729 -12.49 -26.77 12.10
N GLN A 730 -13.07 -26.74 10.91
CA GLN A 730 -14.23 -27.61 10.58
C GLN A 730 -13.85 -29.11 10.56
N GLU A 731 -12.67 -29.45 10.05
CA GLU A 731 -12.16 -30.84 10.04
C GLU A 731 -11.87 -31.36 11.45
N LEU A 732 -11.52 -30.49 12.40
CA LEU A 732 -11.30 -30.83 13.81
C LEU A 732 -12.56 -30.65 14.69
N ARG A 733 -13.67 -30.19 14.11
CA ARG A 733 -14.91 -29.87 14.82
C ARG A 733 -15.41 -30.98 15.76
N PRO A 734 -15.32 -32.28 15.42
CA PRO A 734 -15.72 -33.37 16.35
C PRO A 734 -14.88 -33.41 17.62
N LEU A 735 -13.69 -32.82 17.64
CA LEU A 735 -12.73 -32.88 18.75
C LEU A 735 -12.79 -31.66 19.68
N HIS A 736 -13.26 -30.51 19.21
CA HIS A 736 -13.36 -29.30 20.03
C HIS A 736 -14.79 -29.11 20.57
N LYS A 737 -14.91 -28.32 21.63
CA LYS A 737 -16.19 -28.13 22.34
C LYS A 737 -17.03 -26.97 21.80
N SER A 738 -16.55 -26.25 20.81
CA SER A 738 -17.26 -25.08 20.28
C SER A 738 -18.56 -25.45 19.58
N LYS A 739 -19.60 -24.65 19.82
CA LYS A 739 -20.90 -24.74 19.14
C LYS A 739 -21.00 -23.77 17.95
N SER A 740 -19.98 -22.94 17.70
CA SER A 740 -19.97 -21.98 16.61
C SER A 740 -20.03 -22.66 15.26
N LYS A 741 -20.70 -22.03 14.28
CA LYS A 741 -20.76 -22.54 12.90
C LYS A 741 -19.47 -22.33 12.13
N SER A 742 -18.67 -21.34 12.52
CA SER A 742 -17.44 -20.92 11.88
C SER A 742 -16.43 -20.45 12.92
N ILE A 743 -15.15 -20.64 12.63
CA ILE A 743 -14.05 -20.09 13.45
C ILE A 743 -14.12 -18.55 13.52
N SER A 744 -14.71 -17.89 12.51
CA SER A 744 -14.90 -16.43 12.49
C SER A 744 -15.82 -15.90 13.59
N GLN A 745 -16.58 -16.79 14.24
CA GLN A 745 -17.47 -16.49 15.38
C GLN A 745 -16.80 -16.76 16.74
N GLU A 746 -15.61 -17.34 16.74
CA GLU A 746 -14.88 -17.65 17.96
C GLU A 746 -14.31 -16.38 18.61
N ASN A 747 -14.29 -16.41 19.93
CA ASN A 747 -13.65 -15.35 20.69
C ASN A 747 -12.12 -15.48 20.63
N PHE A 748 -11.43 -14.36 20.55
CA PHE A 748 -9.97 -14.31 20.61
C PHE A 748 -9.47 -14.95 21.92
N PRO A 749 -8.41 -15.78 21.90
CA PRO A 749 -8.00 -16.55 23.04
C PRO A 749 -7.66 -15.67 24.26
N LYS A 750 -8.19 -16.03 25.42
CA LYS A 750 -7.87 -15.35 26.67
C LYS A 750 -6.54 -15.84 27.23
N VAL A 751 -5.74 -14.90 27.74
CA VAL A 751 -4.44 -15.19 28.36
C VAL A 751 -4.65 -15.65 29.80
N SER A 752 -4.05 -16.76 30.18
CA SER A 752 -3.96 -17.20 31.58
C SER A 752 -2.61 -16.80 32.14
N LYS A 753 -2.57 -16.10 33.27
CA LYS A 753 -1.31 -15.74 33.94
C LYS A 753 -0.56 -17.00 34.39
N SER A 754 0.74 -17.07 34.08
CA SER A 754 1.68 -18.09 34.60
C SER A 754 2.94 -17.37 35.07
N SER A 755 3.35 -17.63 36.28
CA SER A 755 4.61 -17.13 36.84
C SER A 755 5.73 -18.16 36.84
N ARG A 756 5.48 -19.37 36.28
CA ARG A 756 6.46 -20.47 36.28
C ARG A 756 7.55 -20.24 35.25
N SER A 757 8.79 -20.43 35.65
CA SER A 757 9.95 -20.51 34.76
C SER A 757 9.98 -21.90 34.09
N PHE A 758 10.37 -21.93 32.82
CA PHE A 758 10.54 -23.15 32.02
C PHE A 758 12.00 -23.25 31.53
N SER A 759 12.96 -22.88 32.39
CA SER A 759 14.41 -22.98 32.09
C SER A 759 14.81 -24.37 31.64
N ASP A 760 14.26 -25.41 32.30
CA ASP A 760 14.61 -26.82 32.04
C ASP A 760 14.25 -27.26 30.63
N ILE A 761 13.07 -26.88 30.14
CA ILE A 761 12.66 -27.19 28.76
C ILE A 761 13.59 -26.49 27.75
N LYS A 762 13.97 -25.24 28.03
CA LYS A 762 14.89 -24.50 27.15
C LYS A 762 16.28 -25.13 27.11
N ILE A 763 16.78 -25.56 28.26
CA ILE A 763 18.06 -26.27 28.37
C ILE A 763 18.00 -27.60 27.63
N LEU A 764 16.91 -28.37 27.77
CA LEU A 764 16.69 -29.59 27.03
C LEU A 764 16.65 -29.38 25.52
N GLN A 765 15.95 -28.36 25.06
CA GLN A 765 15.92 -27.95 23.64
C GLN A 765 17.30 -27.56 23.12
N GLU A 766 18.06 -26.78 23.91
CA GLU A 766 19.43 -26.42 23.56
C GLU A 766 20.32 -27.66 23.45
N ALA A 767 20.25 -28.57 24.41
CA ALA A 767 21.01 -29.81 24.40
C ALA A 767 20.70 -30.66 23.17
N ILE A 768 19.43 -30.90 22.87
CA ILE A 768 19.00 -31.65 21.69
C ILE A 768 19.50 -30.99 20.40
N THR A 769 19.35 -29.66 20.28
CA THR A 769 19.80 -28.91 19.11
C THR A 769 21.32 -28.98 18.92
N ARG A 770 22.09 -28.80 19.99
CA ARG A 770 23.57 -28.87 19.95
C ARG A 770 24.03 -30.27 19.56
N ILE A 771 23.41 -31.31 20.14
CA ILE A 771 23.75 -32.71 19.79
C ILE A 771 23.44 -32.96 18.31
N ARG A 772 22.29 -32.54 17.79
CA ARG A 772 21.93 -32.69 16.38
C ARG A 772 22.93 -31.97 15.45
N ASN A 773 23.38 -30.77 15.83
CA ASN A 773 24.37 -30.01 15.06
C ASN A 773 25.70 -30.76 14.99
N ILE A 774 26.22 -31.23 16.13
CA ILE A 774 27.47 -32.02 16.18
C ILE A 774 27.33 -33.31 15.35
N ARG A 775 26.20 -34.00 15.42
CA ARG A 775 25.94 -35.18 14.59
C ARG A 775 25.99 -34.83 13.09
N SER A 776 25.39 -33.72 12.71
CA SER A 776 25.41 -33.24 11.32
C SER A 776 26.80 -32.84 10.87
N GLU A 777 27.54 -32.11 11.69
CA GLU A 777 28.93 -31.70 11.44
C GLU A 777 29.87 -32.90 11.28
N MET A 778 29.68 -33.93 12.08
CA MET A 778 30.46 -35.16 12.05
C MET A 778 29.89 -36.26 11.14
N LEU A 779 28.85 -35.95 10.35
CA LEU A 779 28.20 -36.90 9.42
C LEU A 779 27.75 -38.22 10.09
N ILE A 780 27.41 -38.18 11.38
CA ILE A 780 26.90 -39.34 12.10
C ILE A 780 25.47 -39.64 11.63
N PRO A 781 25.20 -40.78 10.99
CA PRO A 781 23.86 -41.10 10.48
C PRO A 781 22.80 -41.13 11.58
N GLN A 782 21.57 -40.68 11.28
CA GLN A 782 20.46 -40.65 12.26
C GLN A 782 20.15 -42.02 12.88
N ARG A 783 20.35 -43.10 12.14
CA ARG A 783 20.13 -44.48 12.62
C ARG A 783 21.13 -44.95 13.69
N VAL A 784 22.31 -44.30 13.79
CA VAL A 784 23.33 -44.65 14.77
C VAL A 784 22.95 -44.05 16.11
N ARG A 785 22.79 -44.89 17.13
CA ARG A 785 22.58 -44.46 18.52
C ARG A 785 23.94 -44.20 19.19
N ILE A 786 24.09 -43.05 19.82
CA ILE A 786 25.35 -42.60 20.42
C ILE A 786 25.22 -42.50 21.93
N ASN A 787 26.30 -42.67 22.65
CA ASN A 787 26.38 -42.46 24.09
C ASN A 787 27.00 -41.10 24.36
N ILE A 788 26.50 -40.40 25.38
CA ILE A 788 27.08 -39.15 25.85
C ILE A 788 27.52 -39.27 27.30
N LEU A 789 28.53 -38.47 27.65
CA LEU A 789 29.03 -38.39 29.02
C LEU A 789 28.76 -37.01 29.60
N SER A 790 28.44 -36.97 30.87
CA SER A 790 28.24 -35.73 31.62
C SER A 790 28.83 -35.86 33.01
N ASN A 791 29.17 -34.72 33.63
CA ASN A 791 29.68 -34.73 35.02
C ASN A 791 28.56 -35.20 35.97
N SER A 792 28.85 -36.15 36.86
CA SER A 792 27.92 -36.75 37.79
C SER A 792 27.22 -35.73 38.72
N SER A 793 27.93 -34.67 39.13
CA SER A 793 27.43 -33.61 40.00
C SER A 793 26.67 -32.48 39.27
N SER A 794 26.57 -32.55 37.94
CA SER A 794 26.00 -31.51 37.11
C SER A 794 24.47 -31.53 37.18
N SER A 795 23.82 -30.37 37.32
CA SER A 795 22.37 -30.21 37.23
C SER A 795 21.86 -30.60 35.84
N LEU A 796 22.65 -30.31 34.81
CA LEU A 796 22.39 -30.73 33.44
C LEU A 796 22.35 -32.27 33.34
N SER A 797 23.27 -32.99 33.99
CA SER A 797 23.28 -34.46 33.96
C SER A 797 21.96 -35.05 34.48
N LYS A 798 21.46 -34.50 35.60
CA LYS A 798 20.15 -34.93 36.16
C LYS A 798 19.01 -34.65 35.20
N LEU A 799 18.92 -33.43 34.65
CA LEU A 799 17.91 -33.03 33.72
C LEU A 799 17.86 -33.94 32.47
N LEU A 800 19.05 -34.20 31.88
CA LEU A 800 19.16 -35.02 30.67
C LEU A 800 18.76 -36.50 30.97
N LYS A 801 19.14 -37.07 32.14
CA LYS A 801 18.73 -38.42 32.54
C LYS A 801 17.23 -38.55 32.75
N GLU A 802 16.60 -37.57 33.38
CA GLU A 802 15.17 -37.51 33.59
C GLU A 802 14.40 -37.39 32.24
N ASN A 803 15.03 -36.79 31.23
CA ASN A 803 14.45 -36.57 29.92
C ASN A 803 15.07 -37.46 28.81
N ILE A 804 15.64 -38.62 29.19
CA ILE A 804 16.36 -39.52 28.26
C ILE A 804 15.46 -39.97 27.07
N ILE A 805 14.18 -40.08 27.25
CA ILE A 805 13.22 -40.48 26.20
C ILE A 805 13.24 -39.49 25.04
N TYR A 806 13.29 -38.18 25.32
CA TYR A 806 13.36 -37.13 24.28
C TYR A 806 14.73 -37.10 23.58
N LEU A 807 15.83 -37.27 24.36
CA LEU A 807 17.16 -37.34 23.78
C LEU A 807 17.33 -38.57 22.90
N ARG A 808 16.73 -39.71 23.30
CA ARG A 808 16.76 -40.93 22.51
C ARG A 808 16.08 -40.78 21.16
N GLU A 809 14.86 -40.25 21.18
CA GLU A 809 14.05 -40.16 19.95
C GLU A 809 14.41 -38.94 19.09
N MET A 810 14.76 -37.80 19.71
CA MET A 810 15.03 -36.56 19.00
C MET A 810 16.51 -36.34 18.65
N ALA A 811 17.44 -36.88 19.44
CA ALA A 811 18.89 -36.67 19.22
C ALA A 811 19.65 -37.99 18.97
N GLY A 812 19.00 -39.14 19.03
CA GLY A 812 19.62 -40.45 18.80
C GLY A 812 20.57 -40.87 19.92
N ILE A 813 20.31 -40.46 21.17
CA ILE A 813 21.13 -40.82 22.33
C ILE A 813 20.69 -42.20 22.85
N ASN A 814 21.61 -43.10 23.04
CA ASN A 814 21.36 -44.41 23.65
C ASN A 814 21.41 -44.33 25.17
N LYS A 815 22.54 -43.82 25.72
CA LYS A 815 22.79 -43.79 27.16
C LYS A 815 23.50 -42.52 27.55
N ILE A 816 23.23 -42.01 28.75
CA ILE A 816 23.97 -40.94 29.40
C ILE A 816 24.75 -41.54 30.56
N SER A 817 26.08 -41.56 30.47
CA SER A 817 26.97 -42.05 31.47
C SER A 817 27.64 -40.90 32.20
N SER A 818 28.02 -41.14 33.44
CA SER A 818 28.73 -40.13 34.25
C SER A 818 30.21 -40.48 34.33
N PHE A 819 31.05 -39.48 34.48
CA PHE A 819 32.45 -39.65 34.78
C PHE A 819 32.83 -38.78 36.00
N ASN A 820 33.80 -39.25 36.79
CA ASN A 820 34.14 -38.59 38.06
C ASN A 820 35.51 -37.86 38.06
N LYS A 821 36.40 -38.14 37.13
CA LYS A 821 37.78 -37.54 37.10
C LYS A 821 38.06 -36.84 35.77
N LYS A 822 38.21 -37.52 34.67
CA LYS A 822 38.52 -36.97 33.35
C LYS A 822 37.68 -37.63 32.28
N ALA A 823 37.10 -36.83 31.37
CA ALA A 823 36.39 -37.39 30.21
C ALA A 823 37.39 -38.02 29.24
N PRO A 824 37.06 -39.14 28.58
CA PRO A 824 37.82 -39.66 27.46
C PRO A 824 37.84 -38.65 26.29
N PRO A 825 38.71 -38.86 25.27
CA PRO A 825 38.69 -38.04 24.08
C PRO A 825 37.29 -37.97 23.49
N SER A 826 36.76 -36.75 23.48
CA SER A 826 35.35 -36.52 23.14
C SER A 826 35.14 -35.17 22.46
N ALA A 827 34.16 -35.06 21.55
CA ALA A 827 33.66 -33.78 21.15
C ALA A 827 32.92 -33.12 22.32
N ILE A 828 33.18 -31.84 22.53
CA ILE A 828 32.59 -31.06 23.64
C ILE A 828 31.40 -30.27 23.13
N ILE A 829 30.26 -30.49 23.78
CA ILE A 829 29.01 -29.77 23.54
C ILE A 829 28.72 -28.87 24.72
N LEU A 830 28.66 -27.56 24.47
CA LEU A 830 28.31 -26.56 25.49
C LEU A 830 26.78 -26.40 25.53
N VAL A 831 26.18 -26.54 26.68
CA VAL A 831 24.75 -26.32 26.95
C VAL A 831 24.65 -25.33 28.12
N GLY A 832 24.28 -24.13 27.86
CA GLY A 832 24.39 -23.03 28.82
C GLY A 832 25.83 -22.85 29.26
N LYS A 833 26.10 -23.08 30.56
CA LYS A 833 27.47 -23.02 31.15
C LYS A 833 28.11 -24.38 31.35
N GLU A 834 27.40 -25.45 31.11
CA GLU A 834 27.80 -26.83 31.37
C GLU A 834 28.25 -27.56 30.10
N LYS A 835 28.97 -28.68 30.25
CA LYS A 835 29.54 -29.44 29.12
C LYS A 835 28.96 -30.85 29.07
N ILE A 836 28.64 -31.29 27.88
CA ILE A 836 28.37 -32.68 27.54
C ILE A 836 29.53 -33.15 26.65
N TYR A 837 29.93 -34.41 26.82
CA TYR A 837 31.03 -35.02 26.07
C TYR A 837 30.47 -36.14 25.18
N LEU A 838 30.79 -36.13 23.92
CA LEU A 838 30.47 -37.15 22.96
C LEU A 838 31.75 -37.93 22.62
N PRO A 839 31.94 -39.18 23.14
CA PRO A 839 33.06 -40.01 22.73
C PRO A 839 32.99 -40.29 21.24
N LEU A 840 34.12 -40.14 20.55
CA LEU A 840 34.22 -40.26 19.08
C LEU A 840 34.71 -41.65 18.67
N GLU A 841 35.25 -42.43 19.56
CA GLU A 841 35.75 -43.77 19.33
C GLU A 841 34.67 -44.69 18.68
N GLY A 842 34.99 -45.27 17.51
CA GLY A 842 34.08 -46.14 16.77
C GLY A 842 32.91 -45.43 16.08
N LEU A 843 32.80 -44.10 16.13
CA LEU A 843 31.69 -43.35 15.50
C LEU A 843 32.05 -42.68 14.19
N ILE A 844 33.34 -42.34 14.04
CA ILE A 844 33.85 -41.64 12.84
C ILE A 844 35.18 -42.25 12.42
N ASP A 845 35.51 -42.15 11.13
CA ASP A 845 36.85 -42.34 10.66
C ASP A 845 37.69 -41.10 11.05
N ILE A 846 38.60 -41.28 11.97
CA ILE A 846 39.38 -40.17 12.60
C ILE A 846 40.28 -39.52 11.53
N GLN A 847 40.82 -40.27 10.61
CA GLN A 847 41.68 -39.75 9.54
C GLN A 847 40.90 -38.87 8.54
N ASP A 848 39.73 -39.34 8.12
CA ASP A 848 38.84 -38.58 7.22
C ASP A 848 38.34 -37.31 7.89
N GLU A 849 37.97 -37.36 9.14
CA GLU A 849 37.48 -36.20 9.87
C GLU A 849 38.56 -35.16 10.17
N LYS A 850 39.82 -35.65 10.43
CA LYS A 850 40.98 -34.79 10.58
C LYS A 850 41.28 -34.02 9.29
N GLN A 851 41.30 -34.69 8.14
CA GLN A 851 41.52 -34.06 6.83
C GLN A 851 40.44 -33.06 6.51
N ARG A 852 39.16 -33.39 6.78
CA ARG A 852 38.02 -32.53 6.54
C ARG A 852 38.05 -31.29 7.43
N SER A 853 38.35 -31.46 8.71
CA SER A 853 38.44 -30.37 9.69
C SER A 853 39.61 -29.44 9.33
N GLN A 854 40.73 -29.96 8.82
CA GLN A 854 41.85 -29.18 8.31
C GLN A 854 41.46 -28.35 7.10
N LYS A 855 40.76 -28.94 6.09
CA LYS A 855 40.24 -28.22 4.91
C LYS A 855 39.26 -27.12 5.29
N ASN A 856 38.40 -27.35 6.31
CA ASN A 856 37.45 -26.35 6.78
C ASN A 856 38.16 -25.21 7.51
N LEU A 857 39.19 -25.52 8.31
CA LEU A 857 40.05 -24.54 8.96
C LEU A 857 40.76 -23.64 7.95
N GLU A 858 41.32 -24.20 6.89
CA GLU A 858 41.95 -23.44 5.80
C GLU A 858 40.96 -22.49 5.11
N LYS A 859 39.73 -22.96 4.79
CA LYS A 859 38.67 -22.11 4.23
C LYS A 859 38.27 -20.96 5.16
N LEU A 860 38.11 -21.25 6.44
CA LEU A 860 37.77 -20.24 7.46
C LEU A 860 38.89 -19.22 7.68
N LEU A 861 40.16 -19.68 7.64
CA LEU A 861 41.33 -18.80 7.72
C LEU A 861 41.42 -17.86 6.52
N LYS A 862 41.17 -18.36 5.30
CA LYS A 862 41.09 -17.51 4.09
C LYS A 862 39.97 -16.48 4.19
N SER A 863 38.79 -16.90 4.63
CA SER A 863 37.64 -15.99 4.85
C SER A 863 37.94 -14.93 5.92
N PHE A 864 38.51 -15.35 7.06
CA PHE A 864 38.94 -14.44 8.14
C PHE A 864 39.97 -13.43 7.65
N GLN A 865 40.99 -13.87 6.90
CA GLN A 865 41.99 -12.98 6.30
C GLN A 865 41.36 -11.97 5.33
N GLY A 866 40.40 -12.41 4.48
CA GLY A 866 39.67 -11.53 3.56
C GLY A 866 38.86 -10.47 4.31
N LEU A 867 38.12 -10.87 5.32
CA LEU A 867 37.33 -9.95 6.16
C LEU A 867 38.21 -8.97 6.93
N ASN A 868 39.33 -9.47 7.49
CA ASN A 868 40.28 -8.64 8.24
C ASN A 868 41.00 -7.63 7.31
N SER A 869 41.33 -8.02 6.10
CA SER A 869 41.91 -7.12 5.08
C SER A 869 40.93 -6.01 4.66
N GLN A 870 39.66 -6.36 4.46
CA GLN A 870 38.61 -5.37 4.17
C GLN A 870 38.45 -4.37 5.33
N LEU A 871 38.43 -4.85 6.56
CA LEU A 871 38.30 -3.99 7.76
C LEU A 871 39.57 -3.20 8.12
N LYS A 872 40.74 -3.56 7.57
CA LYS A 872 41.98 -2.79 7.65
C LYS A 872 42.13 -1.75 6.54
N ASN A 873 41.34 -1.86 5.46
CA ASN A 873 41.38 -0.91 4.35
C ASN A 873 40.72 0.42 4.74
N LYS A 874 41.55 1.47 4.91
CA LYS A 874 41.08 2.82 5.28
C LYS A 874 40.07 3.42 4.27
N LYS A 875 40.20 3.10 2.98
CA LYS A 875 39.25 3.56 1.94
C LYS A 875 37.89 2.87 2.10
N PHE A 876 37.88 1.59 2.43
CA PHE A 876 36.64 0.85 2.68
C PHE A 876 35.92 1.40 3.93
N ILE A 877 36.62 1.58 5.05
CA ILE A 877 36.01 2.10 6.27
C ILE A 877 35.45 3.51 6.10
N LYS A 878 36.09 4.35 5.26
CA LYS A 878 35.63 5.73 5.00
C LYS A 878 34.39 5.80 4.12
N ASN A 879 34.23 4.86 3.16
CA ASN A 879 33.21 4.95 2.10
C ASN A 879 32.05 3.95 2.26
N ALA A 880 32.19 2.92 3.09
CA ALA A 880 31.16 1.92 3.27
C ALA A 880 30.08 2.38 4.28
N PRO A 881 28.82 1.99 4.12
CA PRO A 881 27.75 2.24 5.10
C PRO A 881 28.10 1.67 6.49
N LYS A 882 27.75 2.38 7.55
CA LYS A 882 28.04 1.97 8.95
C LYS A 882 27.53 0.57 9.29
N ASP A 883 26.35 0.23 8.77
CA ASP A 883 25.71 -1.07 8.98
C ASP A 883 26.52 -2.21 8.36
N LEU A 884 27.07 -2.00 7.16
CA LEU A 884 27.92 -2.98 6.50
C LEU A 884 29.26 -3.18 7.24
N ILE A 885 29.82 -2.12 7.81
CA ILE A 885 31.04 -2.22 8.64
C ILE A 885 30.75 -3.01 9.92
N LEU A 886 29.59 -2.78 10.56
CA LEU A 886 29.17 -3.50 11.74
C LEU A 886 28.94 -5.00 11.44
N GLU A 887 28.28 -5.29 10.34
CA GLU A 887 28.07 -6.67 9.85
C GLU A 887 29.40 -7.39 9.62
N ARG A 888 30.36 -6.75 8.94
CA ARG A 888 31.68 -7.34 8.69
C ARG A 888 32.47 -7.58 9.98
N LYS A 889 32.36 -6.69 10.99
CA LYS A 889 32.95 -6.89 12.31
C LYS A 889 32.35 -8.09 13.04
N LEU A 890 31.02 -8.27 12.96
CA LEU A 890 30.33 -9.42 13.52
C LEU A 890 30.77 -10.72 12.82
N GLN A 891 30.80 -10.73 11.50
CA GLN A 891 31.28 -11.87 10.71
C GLN A 891 32.73 -12.23 11.04
N LEU A 892 33.62 -11.24 11.25
CA LEU A 892 35.01 -11.47 11.66
C LEU A 892 35.10 -12.10 13.05
N LYS A 893 34.29 -11.63 14.01
CA LYS A 893 34.21 -12.18 15.35
C LYS A 893 33.70 -13.63 15.36
N GLU A 894 32.69 -13.91 14.57
CA GLU A 894 32.14 -15.26 14.42
C GLU A 894 33.15 -16.22 13.76
N ALA A 895 33.82 -15.78 12.70
CA ALA A 895 34.88 -16.55 12.04
C ALA A 895 36.01 -16.87 13.00
N ASN A 896 36.44 -15.89 13.82
CA ASN A 896 37.49 -16.11 14.83
C ASN A 896 37.07 -17.13 15.91
N ASN A 897 35.83 -17.08 16.36
CA ASN A 897 35.31 -18.05 17.33
C ASN A 897 35.27 -19.46 16.73
N LYS A 898 34.78 -19.61 15.47
CA LYS A 898 34.76 -20.89 14.76
C LYS A 898 36.16 -21.45 14.54
N ILE A 899 37.15 -20.62 14.21
CA ILE A 899 38.55 -21.02 14.09
C ILE A 899 39.07 -21.55 15.43
N LYS A 900 38.79 -20.89 16.53
CA LYS A 900 39.21 -21.35 17.88
C LYS A 900 38.55 -22.69 18.23
N GLU A 901 37.29 -22.88 17.92
CA GLU A 901 36.56 -24.13 18.18
C GLU A 901 37.11 -25.27 17.29
N LEU A 902 37.36 -25.01 16.01
CA LEU A 902 37.90 -26.00 15.11
C LEU A 902 39.33 -26.42 15.45
N ASN A 903 40.15 -25.49 15.90
CA ASN A 903 41.50 -25.82 16.43
C ASN A 903 41.44 -26.67 17.69
N LYS A 904 40.48 -26.43 18.59
CA LYS A 904 40.25 -27.28 19.76
C LYS A 904 39.80 -28.68 19.36
N HIS A 905 38.94 -28.76 18.36
CA HIS A 905 38.45 -30.03 17.80
C HIS A 905 39.60 -30.84 17.19
N LEU A 906 40.44 -30.22 16.36
CA LEU A 906 41.61 -30.87 15.78
C LEU A 906 42.55 -31.38 16.83
N LYS A 907 42.83 -30.62 17.92
CA LYS A 907 43.61 -31.11 19.03
C LYS A 907 43.01 -32.32 19.74
N VAL A 908 41.70 -32.40 19.85
CA VAL A 908 41.00 -33.58 20.38
C VAL A 908 41.18 -34.78 19.47
N LEU A 909 41.06 -34.57 18.15
CA LEU A 909 41.30 -35.61 17.15
C LEU A 909 42.78 -36.09 17.04
N GLU A 910 43.71 -35.27 17.50
CA GLU A 910 45.11 -35.65 17.62
C GLU A 910 45.43 -36.49 18.86
N LEU A 911 44.57 -36.45 19.86
CA LEU A 911 44.68 -37.19 21.10
C LEU A 911 43.97 -38.55 21.10
N ILE A 912 43.17 -38.82 20.05
CA ILE A 912 42.50 -40.06 19.76
C ILE A 912 43.32 -40.85 18.73
#